data_bc43cd48b7b9a0d920b542607d72b7e9
#
_entry.id   bc43cd48b7b9a0d920b542607d72b7e9
#
_cell.length_a   1.000
_cell.length_b   1.000
_cell.length_c   1.000
_cell.angle_alpha   90.00
_cell.angle_beta   90.00
_cell.angle_gamma   90.00
#
_symmetry.space_group_name_H-M   'P 1'
#
loop_
_entity.id
_entity.type
_entity.pdbx_description
1 polymer ?
#
loop_
_entity_poly.entity_id
_entity_poly.type
_entity_poly.pdbx_seq_one_letter_code
_entity_poly.pdbx_strand_id
1 'polypeptide(L)'
;MIHGFLKACTVSPALRVADCAFNTQQTIAAMQRAALDGAQLAVFPELGLTGYTCGDLFFQQPLQRAAAKGLAAVLEASAGLDLVALVGLPVAVDGKLHNCAAVVCHGKLLGLVPKTHLPNYGEFYEKRQFNPAPAGVRTLRFAGQEVPFGTQLLFRCAEMPEFCLAAEVCEDLWAPLPPSTHHALAGATVIANLSASDETIGKADYRRALVCQQSARLLCTYLYADAGHGESTTDMVFAAHDLICENGALLAEAKPFGPGCACTELDLGRMVSERCRSTTFQPESAGYETVVFHLPLREVPLTRPVSPTPFVPVGDAARAERCELILAMQADGLAKRIAHAHAKTAVIGISGGLDSSLALLVAVHAMQRLGRPAQDVLAVTMPCFGTTHRTRSNAEILCEELGVTFQEIPIARTVHSHFADIGQDEAALDVTYENCQARVRTLELMDLANRTGGLVVGTGDLSELALGWATYNGDHMSMYGVNADVPKTLVRHIVRYAADAAENEALRAVLLDILDTPVSPELLPANENGEIAQQTESLVGPYELHDFYLYYVLRFGFGPAKIYRLARHALGDRYPDDVLLHWLKNFYRRFFAQQFKRSCLPDGPKIGSVTLSPRGDWRMPSDACAAVWQAELDQLG
;
A
#
# COMPACT_ATOMS: atom_id res chain seq x y z
N MET A 1 5.41 10.82 16.47
CA MET A 1 4.30 10.97 15.50
C MET A 1 4.68 11.74 14.23
N ILE A 2 5.98 11.84 13.98
CA ILE A 2 6.50 12.49 12.78
C ILE A 2 6.09 11.67 11.54
N HIS A 3 5.73 12.35 10.48
CA HIS A 3 5.22 11.79 9.20
C HIS A 3 3.93 10.94 9.34
N GLY A 4 3.13 11.18 10.38
CA GLY A 4 1.87 10.48 10.58
C GLY A 4 1.98 9.10 11.21
N PHE A 5 3.15 8.69 11.72
CA PHE A 5 3.33 7.41 12.39
C PHE A 5 3.06 7.47 13.88
N LEU A 6 2.31 6.48 14.38
CA LEU A 6 1.95 6.26 15.77
C LEU A 6 2.21 4.79 16.13
N LYS A 7 2.91 4.51 17.24
CA LYS A 7 3.02 3.13 17.74
C LYS A 7 1.86 2.79 18.64
N ALA A 8 1.18 1.67 18.37
CA ALA A 8 0.03 1.20 19.11
C ALA A 8 0.17 -0.28 19.47
N CYS A 9 -0.43 -0.65 20.60
CA CYS A 9 -0.49 -2.03 21.07
C CYS A 9 -1.92 -2.40 21.47
N THR A 10 -2.31 -3.64 21.23
CA THR A 10 -3.38 -4.36 21.91
C THR A 10 -2.74 -5.29 22.91
N VAL A 11 -3.25 -5.35 24.13
CA VAL A 11 -2.62 -6.10 25.22
C VAL A 11 -3.66 -6.79 26.08
N SER A 12 -3.58 -8.10 26.17
CA SER A 12 -4.46 -8.96 26.98
C SER A 12 -3.67 -9.53 28.17
N PRO A 13 -3.60 -8.78 29.29
CA PRO A 13 -2.83 -9.19 30.45
C PRO A 13 -3.46 -10.40 31.15
N ALA A 14 -2.68 -11.08 31.99
CA ALA A 14 -3.21 -12.13 32.86
C ALA A 14 -4.32 -11.57 33.77
N LEU A 15 -5.37 -12.35 33.96
CA LEU A 15 -6.58 -11.93 34.64
C LEU A 15 -6.98 -12.98 35.71
N ARG A 16 -7.72 -12.53 36.71
CA ARG A 16 -8.46 -13.37 37.67
C ARG A 16 -9.87 -12.84 37.79
N VAL A 17 -10.86 -13.71 37.57
CA VAL A 17 -12.28 -13.31 37.63
C VAL A 17 -12.61 -12.73 38.98
N ALA A 18 -13.20 -11.54 39.00
CA ALA A 18 -13.60 -10.73 40.15
C ALA A 18 -12.45 -10.26 41.09
N ASP A 19 -11.18 -10.52 40.75
CA ASP A 19 -10.03 -9.99 41.50
C ASP A 19 -9.57 -8.65 40.89
N CYS A 20 -10.35 -7.60 41.15
CA CYS A 20 -10.07 -6.27 40.59
C CYS A 20 -8.69 -5.73 41.00
N ALA A 21 -8.16 -6.11 42.17
CA ALA A 21 -6.85 -5.64 42.63
C ALA A 21 -5.73 -6.24 41.78
N PHE A 22 -5.76 -7.55 41.54
CA PHE A 22 -4.83 -8.24 40.67
C PHE A 22 -4.92 -7.72 39.23
N ASN A 23 -6.13 -7.66 38.68
CA ASN A 23 -6.37 -7.21 37.30
C ASN A 23 -5.88 -5.77 37.06
N THR A 24 -6.12 -4.88 38.03
CA THR A 24 -5.61 -3.51 37.99
C THR A 24 -4.07 -3.46 37.95
N GLN A 25 -3.39 -4.26 38.79
CA GLN A 25 -1.92 -4.34 38.79
C GLN A 25 -1.38 -4.84 37.47
N GLN A 26 -2.00 -5.87 36.87
CA GLN A 26 -1.60 -6.39 35.57
C GLN A 26 -1.82 -5.37 34.45
N THR A 27 -2.95 -4.67 34.45
CA THR A 27 -3.24 -3.60 33.48
C THR A 27 -2.22 -2.46 33.58
N ILE A 28 -1.91 -2.00 34.81
CA ILE A 28 -0.91 -0.94 35.05
C ILE A 28 0.48 -1.38 34.56
N ALA A 29 0.91 -2.60 34.92
CA ALA A 29 2.20 -3.13 34.49
C ALA A 29 2.31 -3.22 32.95
N ALA A 30 1.24 -3.70 32.30
CA ALA A 30 1.17 -3.80 30.84
C ALA A 30 1.16 -2.40 30.17
N MET A 31 0.42 -1.43 30.72
CA MET A 31 0.38 -0.05 30.25
C MET A 31 1.75 0.62 30.35
N GLN A 32 2.44 0.45 31.50
CA GLN A 32 3.80 0.98 31.70
C GLN A 32 4.80 0.33 30.74
N ARG A 33 4.70 -0.97 30.53
CA ARG A 33 5.53 -1.69 29.56
C ARG A 33 5.32 -1.19 28.14
N ALA A 34 4.06 -1.04 27.70
CA ALA A 34 3.73 -0.50 26.38
C ALA A 34 4.33 0.91 26.18
N ALA A 35 4.23 1.77 27.20
CA ALA A 35 4.82 3.12 27.17
C ALA A 35 6.36 3.09 27.09
N LEU A 36 7.01 2.21 27.86
CA LEU A 36 8.47 2.01 27.79
C LEU A 36 8.93 1.51 26.42
N ASP A 37 8.14 0.65 25.77
CA ASP A 37 8.39 0.15 24.43
C ASP A 37 8.03 1.18 23.34
N GLY A 38 7.63 2.40 23.74
CA GLY A 38 7.38 3.54 22.86
C GLY A 38 5.97 3.61 22.27
N ALA A 39 5.02 2.80 22.74
CA ALA A 39 3.63 2.92 22.33
C ALA A 39 3.01 4.22 22.87
N GLN A 40 2.12 4.80 22.08
CA GLN A 40 1.35 6.01 22.40
C GLN A 40 -0.16 5.72 22.47
N LEU A 41 -0.56 4.49 22.14
CA LEU A 41 -1.90 3.95 22.29
C LEU A 41 -1.81 2.51 22.78
N ALA A 42 -2.56 2.16 23.84
CA ALA A 42 -2.73 0.80 24.31
C ALA A 42 -4.21 0.48 24.50
N VAL A 43 -4.67 -0.62 23.94
CA VAL A 43 -6.05 -1.10 24.05
C VAL A 43 -6.07 -2.40 24.83
N PHE A 44 -6.90 -2.46 25.86
CA PHE A 44 -7.08 -3.59 26.76
C PHE A 44 -8.44 -4.26 26.51
N PRO A 45 -8.66 -5.51 26.96
CA PRO A 45 -9.91 -6.23 26.74
C PRO A 45 -11.12 -5.62 27.43
N GLU A 46 -12.30 -6.01 26.95
CA GLU A 46 -13.60 -5.75 27.53
C GLU A 46 -13.66 -6.23 29.00
N LEU A 47 -14.19 -5.38 29.88
CA LEU A 47 -14.34 -5.68 31.31
C LEU A 47 -13.05 -6.14 32.03
N GLY A 48 -11.89 -5.80 31.48
CA GLY A 48 -10.58 -6.29 31.92
C GLY A 48 -10.24 -5.98 33.39
N LEU A 49 -10.86 -4.97 34.03
CA LEU A 49 -10.64 -4.72 35.45
C LEU A 49 -11.40 -5.69 36.38
N THR A 50 -12.42 -6.39 35.87
CA THR A 50 -13.22 -7.35 36.63
C THR A 50 -13.05 -8.78 36.16
N GLY A 51 -12.82 -8.97 34.87
CA GLY A 51 -13.09 -10.14 34.08
C GLY A 51 -14.50 -10.06 33.47
N TYR A 52 -14.62 -10.56 32.25
CA TYR A 52 -15.88 -10.65 31.52
C TYR A 52 -16.84 -11.67 32.12
N THR A 53 -16.31 -12.78 32.63
CA THR A 53 -17.07 -13.96 33.09
C THR A 53 -17.55 -13.86 34.54
N CYS A 54 -17.71 -12.64 35.09
CA CYS A 54 -18.19 -12.43 36.45
C CYS A 54 -19.68 -12.77 36.67
N GLY A 55 -20.49 -12.91 35.62
CA GLY A 55 -21.90 -13.25 35.71
C GLY A 55 -22.69 -12.32 36.66
N ASP A 56 -23.52 -12.88 37.53
CA ASP A 56 -24.36 -12.10 38.47
C ASP A 56 -23.56 -11.37 39.57
N LEU A 57 -22.25 -11.62 39.69
CA LEU A 57 -21.38 -10.82 40.57
C LEU A 57 -21.35 -9.34 40.14
N PHE A 58 -21.63 -9.02 38.90
CA PHE A 58 -21.75 -7.63 38.44
C PHE A 58 -22.81 -6.83 39.22
N PHE A 59 -23.86 -7.47 39.72
CA PHE A 59 -24.87 -6.81 40.58
C PHE A 59 -24.35 -6.49 41.98
N GLN A 60 -23.20 -7.05 42.37
CA GLN A 60 -22.65 -6.85 43.70
C GLN A 60 -21.90 -5.51 43.79
N GLN A 61 -22.37 -4.62 44.68
CA GLN A 61 -21.73 -3.32 44.90
C GLN A 61 -20.24 -3.39 45.27
N PRO A 62 -19.75 -4.39 46.04
CA PRO A 62 -18.29 -4.54 46.25
C PRO A 62 -17.49 -4.65 44.98
N LEU A 63 -17.95 -5.42 43.96
CA LEU A 63 -17.26 -5.58 42.68
C LEU A 63 -17.25 -4.25 41.89
N GLN A 64 -18.39 -3.56 41.83
CA GLN A 64 -18.50 -2.27 41.15
C GLN A 64 -17.59 -1.20 41.78
N ARG A 65 -17.55 -1.13 43.13
CA ARG A 65 -16.63 -0.22 43.84
C ARG A 65 -15.16 -0.59 43.63
N ALA A 66 -14.85 -1.88 43.61
CA ALA A 66 -13.48 -2.36 43.35
C ALA A 66 -13.03 -2.02 41.94
N ALA A 67 -13.87 -2.17 40.91
CA ALA A 67 -13.59 -1.78 39.54
C ALA A 67 -13.37 -0.26 39.43
N ALA A 68 -14.20 0.58 40.04
CA ALA A 68 -14.03 2.03 40.06
C ALA A 68 -12.73 2.46 40.76
N LYS A 69 -12.36 1.78 41.89
CA LYS A 69 -11.08 2.00 42.57
C LYS A 69 -9.91 1.58 41.69
N GLY A 70 -10.04 0.47 40.94
CA GLY A 70 -9.05 0.00 39.97
C GLY A 70 -8.82 1.04 38.88
N LEU A 71 -9.88 1.61 38.31
CA LEU A 71 -9.72 2.69 37.32
C LEU A 71 -9.02 3.92 37.91
N ALA A 72 -9.33 4.32 39.17
CA ALA A 72 -8.62 5.42 39.81
C ALA A 72 -7.11 5.16 39.93
N ALA A 73 -6.71 3.93 40.25
CA ALA A 73 -5.28 3.55 40.26
C ALA A 73 -4.65 3.56 38.86
N VAL A 74 -5.37 3.14 37.83
CA VAL A 74 -4.91 3.24 36.41
C VAL A 74 -4.73 4.71 36.03
N LEU A 75 -5.65 5.61 36.40
CA LEU A 75 -5.53 7.04 36.17
C LEU A 75 -4.25 7.60 36.81
N GLU A 76 -4.02 7.30 38.10
CA GLU A 76 -2.82 7.73 38.81
C GLU A 76 -1.54 7.22 38.12
N ALA A 77 -1.50 5.96 37.77
CA ALA A 77 -0.36 5.34 37.08
C ALA A 77 -0.11 5.92 35.66
N SER A 78 -1.13 6.43 34.99
CA SER A 78 -1.04 7.04 33.68
C SER A 78 -0.51 8.47 33.67
N ALA A 79 -0.44 9.15 34.85
CA ALA A 79 -0.17 10.59 34.95
C ALA A 79 1.18 11.01 34.31
N GLY A 80 2.19 10.16 34.37
CA GLY A 80 3.52 10.39 33.79
C GLY A 80 3.79 9.65 32.47
N LEU A 81 2.79 9.07 31.84
CA LEU A 81 2.96 8.27 30.62
C LEU A 81 2.42 9.01 29.39
N ASP A 82 3.26 9.17 28.37
CA ASP A 82 2.85 9.71 27.05
C ASP A 82 2.08 8.65 26.24
N LEU A 83 0.94 8.23 26.79
CA LEU A 83 0.14 7.12 26.29
C LEU A 83 -1.35 7.40 26.50
N VAL A 84 -2.18 7.10 25.50
CA VAL A 84 -3.61 6.91 25.66
C VAL A 84 -3.88 5.43 25.93
N ALA A 85 -4.62 5.11 26.97
CA ALA A 85 -5.05 3.74 27.27
C ALA A 85 -6.57 3.62 27.25
N LEU A 86 -7.09 2.49 26.74
CA LEU A 86 -8.51 2.15 26.82
C LEU A 86 -8.67 0.90 27.68
N VAL A 87 -9.46 1.01 28.73
CA VAL A 87 -9.61 -0.04 29.75
C VAL A 87 -11.09 -0.36 29.94
N GLY A 88 -11.47 -1.65 29.94
CA GLY A 88 -12.84 -2.13 30.10
C GLY A 88 -13.25 -2.28 31.55
N LEU A 89 -14.46 -1.75 31.93
CA LEU A 89 -15.02 -1.89 33.25
C LEU A 89 -16.56 -1.74 33.27
N PRO A 90 -17.26 -2.30 34.29
CA PRO A 90 -18.66 -2.01 34.50
C PRO A 90 -18.85 -0.63 35.16
N VAL A 91 -19.81 0.16 34.66
CA VAL A 91 -20.16 1.50 35.19
C VAL A 91 -21.63 1.57 35.51
N ALA A 92 -21.95 1.90 36.76
CA ALA A 92 -23.34 2.12 37.20
C ALA A 92 -23.74 3.59 36.99
N VAL A 93 -24.83 3.81 36.24
CA VAL A 93 -25.37 5.14 35.92
C VAL A 93 -26.90 5.11 36.07
N ASP A 94 -27.45 5.99 36.86
CA ASP A 94 -28.91 6.12 37.12
C ASP A 94 -29.58 4.78 37.46
N GLY A 95 -28.90 3.96 38.27
CA GLY A 95 -29.41 2.66 38.70
C GLY A 95 -29.33 1.56 37.64
N LYS A 96 -28.68 1.82 36.53
CA LYS A 96 -28.41 0.86 35.43
C LYS A 96 -26.91 0.58 35.32
N LEU A 97 -26.57 -0.64 34.93
CA LEU A 97 -25.18 -1.04 34.74
C LEU A 97 -24.86 -1.06 33.23
N HIS A 98 -23.74 -0.48 32.88
CA HIS A 98 -23.23 -0.41 31.50
C HIS A 98 -21.83 -1.02 31.42
N ASN A 99 -21.59 -1.76 30.36
CA ASN A 99 -20.27 -2.27 29.98
C ASN A 99 -19.56 -1.16 29.21
N CYS A 100 -18.44 -0.63 29.70
CA CYS A 100 -17.83 0.58 29.19
C CYS A 100 -16.35 0.42 28.89
N ALA A 101 -15.91 1.13 27.86
CA ALA A 101 -14.51 1.48 27.61
C ALA A 101 -14.21 2.84 28.28
N ALA A 102 -13.24 2.89 29.18
CA ALA A 102 -12.70 4.12 29.75
C ALA A 102 -11.46 4.56 28.97
N VAL A 103 -11.45 5.79 28.46
CA VAL A 103 -10.32 6.39 27.75
C VAL A 103 -9.51 7.25 28.70
N VAL A 104 -8.23 6.89 28.89
CA VAL A 104 -7.35 7.45 29.92
C VAL A 104 -6.10 8.06 29.28
N CYS A 105 -5.71 9.27 29.70
CA CYS A 105 -4.47 9.91 29.28
C CYS A 105 -3.97 10.88 30.36
N HIS A 106 -2.69 10.83 30.73
CA HIS A 106 -2.03 11.76 31.66
C HIS A 106 -2.84 11.99 32.98
N GLY A 107 -3.33 10.93 33.61
CA GLY A 107 -4.12 11.00 34.86
C GLY A 107 -5.56 11.48 34.67
N LYS A 108 -5.97 11.75 33.42
CA LYS A 108 -7.34 12.21 33.11
C LYS A 108 -8.17 11.08 32.51
N LEU A 109 -9.41 10.99 32.98
CA LEU A 109 -10.44 10.20 32.33
C LEU A 109 -11.06 11.06 31.22
N LEU A 110 -10.71 10.78 29.97
CA LEU A 110 -11.17 11.57 28.82
C LEU A 110 -12.64 11.30 28.47
N GLY A 111 -13.13 10.09 28.75
CA GLY A 111 -14.51 9.72 28.50
C GLY A 111 -14.79 8.27 28.82
N LEU A 112 -16.09 7.96 28.94
CA LEU A 112 -16.63 6.61 29.10
C LEU A 112 -17.54 6.28 27.92
N VAL A 113 -17.20 5.23 27.17
CA VAL A 113 -17.96 4.78 26.01
C VAL A 113 -18.69 3.48 26.35
N PRO A 114 -20.01 3.51 26.51
CA PRO A 114 -20.80 2.31 26.80
C PRO A 114 -21.05 1.48 25.55
N LYS A 115 -21.10 0.16 25.70
CA LYS A 115 -21.44 -0.82 24.66
C LYS A 115 -22.84 -0.57 24.10
N THR A 116 -22.97 -0.56 22.77
CA THR A 116 -24.23 -0.31 22.07
C THR A 116 -25.04 -1.60 21.89
N HIS A 117 -24.41 -2.65 21.41
CA HIS A 117 -25.04 -3.92 21.13
C HIS A 117 -24.64 -4.96 22.17
N LEU A 118 -25.64 -5.47 22.90
CA LEU A 118 -25.45 -6.49 23.93
C LEU A 118 -25.83 -7.87 23.36
N PRO A 119 -24.89 -8.82 23.22
CA PRO A 119 -25.23 -10.17 22.78
C PRO A 119 -26.12 -10.87 23.82
N ASN A 120 -27.16 -11.56 23.33
CA ASN A 120 -28.09 -12.32 24.17
C ASN A 120 -28.60 -13.52 23.40
N TYR A 121 -27.67 -14.35 22.94
CA TYR A 121 -27.90 -15.55 22.14
C TYR A 121 -26.73 -16.53 22.35
N GLY A 122 -26.97 -17.84 22.10
CA GLY A 122 -25.96 -18.88 22.34
C GLY A 122 -25.48 -18.86 23.79
N GLU A 123 -24.17 -18.78 23.93
CA GLU A 123 -23.42 -18.70 25.21
C GLU A 123 -23.47 -17.32 25.86
N PHE A 124 -23.90 -16.27 25.13
CA PHE A 124 -23.91 -14.90 25.62
C PHE A 124 -25.28 -14.50 26.21
N TYR A 125 -25.28 -13.84 27.34
CA TYR A 125 -26.47 -13.35 28.06
C TYR A 125 -26.25 -11.99 28.71
N GLU A 126 -25.52 -11.09 28.07
CA GLU A 126 -25.14 -9.78 28.65
C GLU A 126 -26.35 -8.90 29.01
N LYS A 127 -27.49 -9.02 28.32
CA LYS A 127 -28.72 -8.28 28.65
C LYS A 127 -29.27 -8.61 30.04
N ARG A 128 -28.80 -9.70 30.66
CA ARG A 128 -29.13 -10.02 32.03
C ARG A 128 -28.51 -9.01 33.01
N GLN A 129 -27.26 -8.60 32.78
CA GLN A 129 -26.48 -7.76 33.68
C GLN A 129 -26.41 -6.31 33.21
N PHE A 130 -26.31 -6.07 31.90
CA PHE A 130 -26.00 -4.77 31.32
C PHE A 130 -27.15 -4.17 30.53
N ASN A 131 -27.15 -2.85 30.43
CA ASN A 131 -28.04 -2.07 29.58
C ASN A 131 -27.25 -1.48 28.42
N PRO A 132 -27.85 -1.36 27.21
CA PRO A 132 -27.22 -0.73 26.07
C PRO A 132 -26.91 0.75 26.34
N ALA A 133 -26.04 1.31 25.52
CA ALA A 133 -25.71 2.72 25.56
C ALA A 133 -26.98 3.60 25.49
N PRO A 134 -27.10 4.63 26.34
CA PRO A 134 -28.16 5.61 26.19
C PRO A 134 -27.94 6.50 24.96
N ALA A 135 -28.99 7.15 24.48
CA ALA A 135 -28.90 8.10 23.38
C ALA A 135 -28.13 9.37 23.80
N GLY A 136 -27.31 9.88 22.89
CA GLY A 136 -26.54 11.11 23.05
C GLY A 136 -25.37 11.02 24.03
N VAL A 137 -24.72 12.15 24.25
CA VAL A 137 -23.62 12.29 25.20
C VAL A 137 -24.10 13.10 26.42
N ARG A 138 -23.67 12.70 27.61
CA ARG A 138 -23.96 13.42 28.86
C ARG A 138 -22.74 13.42 29.76
N THR A 139 -22.65 14.39 30.65
CA THR A 139 -21.60 14.46 31.67
C THR A 139 -21.94 13.62 32.88
N LEU A 140 -21.00 12.84 33.37
CA LEU A 140 -21.07 12.07 34.62
C LEU A 140 -19.94 12.48 35.55
N ARG A 141 -20.16 12.29 36.86
CA ARG A 141 -19.07 12.32 37.82
C ARG A 141 -18.61 10.89 38.13
N PHE A 142 -17.41 10.53 37.69
CA PHE A 142 -16.83 9.21 37.87
C PHE A 142 -15.34 9.28 38.22
N ALA A 143 -14.86 8.42 39.11
CA ALA A 143 -13.48 8.42 39.62
C ALA A 143 -12.98 9.82 40.08
N GLY A 144 -13.85 10.65 40.63
CA GLY A 144 -13.54 12.00 41.10
C GLY A 144 -13.48 13.07 40.01
N GLN A 145 -13.72 12.75 38.77
CA GLN A 145 -13.69 13.66 37.62
C GLN A 145 -15.08 13.82 36.97
N GLU A 146 -15.33 14.95 36.32
CA GLU A 146 -16.46 15.13 35.41
C GLU A 146 -16.04 14.70 34.01
N VAL A 147 -16.79 13.75 33.43
CA VAL A 147 -16.41 13.08 32.18
C VAL A 147 -17.60 12.92 31.25
N PRO A 148 -17.43 13.03 29.93
CA PRO A 148 -18.46 12.69 28.97
C PRO A 148 -18.70 11.17 28.96
N PHE A 149 -19.99 10.81 28.86
CA PHE A 149 -20.48 9.44 28.77
C PHE A 149 -21.43 9.30 27.61
N GLY A 150 -21.10 8.43 26.65
CA GLY A 150 -21.90 8.18 25.45
C GLY A 150 -21.08 7.52 24.37
N THR A 151 -21.75 7.10 23.30
CA THR A 151 -21.07 6.46 22.14
C THR A 151 -20.54 7.46 21.11
N GLN A 152 -21.14 8.64 21.04
CA GLN A 152 -20.78 9.66 20.04
C GLN A 152 -19.63 10.55 20.54
N LEU A 153 -18.51 9.91 20.93
CA LEU A 153 -17.30 10.56 21.42
C LEU A 153 -16.11 10.32 20.46
N LEU A 154 -15.43 11.40 20.11
CA LEU A 154 -14.14 11.37 19.45
C LEU A 154 -13.06 11.90 20.40
N PHE A 155 -11.91 11.24 20.41
CA PHE A 155 -10.75 11.64 21.19
C PHE A 155 -9.64 12.05 20.22
N ARG A 156 -9.31 13.34 20.16
CA ARG A 156 -8.38 13.89 19.16
C ARG A 156 -7.12 14.44 19.81
N CYS A 157 -5.95 14.01 19.30
CA CYS A 157 -4.67 14.55 19.70
C CYS A 157 -4.48 15.97 19.12
N ALA A 158 -4.15 16.93 19.96
CA ALA A 158 -3.95 18.32 19.53
C ALA A 158 -2.71 18.48 18.63
N GLU A 159 -1.62 17.79 18.97
CA GLU A 159 -0.34 17.86 18.26
C GLU A 159 -0.32 17.07 16.94
N MET A 160 -1.24 16.11 16.80
CA MET A 160 -1.41 15.28 15.60
C MET A 160 -2.89 15.07 15.32
N PRO A 161 -3.57 16.02 14.66
CA PRO A 161 -5.03 15.96 14.42
C PRO A 161 -5.47 14.72 13.64
N GLU A 162 -4.58 14.08 12.90
CA GLU A 162 -4.80 12.81 12.22
C GLU A 162 -4.98 11.65 13.23
N PHE A 163 -4.51 11.79 14.46
CA PHE A 163 -4.80 10.84 15.52
C PHE A 163 -6.13 11.21 16.17
N CYS A 164 -7.20 10.69 15.59
CA CYS A 164 -8.57 10.79 16.07
C CYS A 164 -9.10 9.39 16.38
N LEU A 165 -9.27 9.11 17.67
CA LEU A 165 -9.66 7.82 18.23
C LEU A 165 -11.15 7.78 18.53
N ALA A 166 -11.80 6.65 18.28
CA ALA A 166 -13.10 6.29 18.82
C ALA A 166 -13.07 4.86 19.35
N ALA A 167 -13.98 4.54 20.28
CA ALA A 167 -14.08 3.22 20.89
C ALA A 167 -15.44 2.58 20.60
N GLU A 168 -15.44 1.25 20.44
CA GLU A 168 -16.62 0.39 20.49
C GLU A 168 -16.28 -0.88 21.26
N VAL A 169 -17.29 -1.67 21.65
CA VAL A 169 -17.07 -2.79 22.55
C VAL A 169 -17.61 -4.09 21.94
N CYS A 170 -16.72 -5.02 21.66
CA CYS A 170 -16.95 -6.43 21.28
C CYS A 170 -18.07 -6.60 20.22
N GLU A 171 -19.28 -6.97 20.65
CA GLU A 171 -20.45 -7.21 19.79
C GLU A 171 -20.79 -6.05 18.87
N ASP A 172 -20.38 -4.84 19.21
CA ASP A 172 -20.58 -3.66 18.37
C ASP A 172 -20.02 -3.88 16.95
N LEU A 173 -18.88 -4.58 16.81
CA LEU A 173 -18.29 -4.93 15.51
C LEU A 173 -19.13 -5.99 14.75
N TRP A 174 -19.75 -6.92 15.48
CA TRP A 174 -20.47 -8.06 14.88
C TRP A 174 -21.88 -7.68 14.40
N ALA A 175 -22.38 -6.55 14.84
CA ALA A 175 -23.67 -6.02 14.43
C ALA A 175 -23.69 -5.66 12.93
N PRO A 176 -24.83 -5.76 12.24
CA PRO A 176 -24.95 -5.41 10.81
C PRO A 176 -24.53 -3.96 10.50
N LEU A 177 -24.71 -3.04 11.44
CA LEU A 177 -24.27 -1.65 11.37
C LEU A 177 -23.44 -1.32 12.61
N PRO A 178 -22.13 -1.57 12.58
CA PRO A 178 -21.25 -1.27 13.71
C PRO A 178 -21.18 0.24 14.00
N PRO A 179 -21.11 0.66 15.29
CA PRO A 179 -20.87 2.06 15.67
C PRO A 179 -19.64 2.67 15.01
N SER A 180 -18.58 1.88 14.78
CA SER A 180 -17.37 2.30 14.06
C SER A 180 -17.64 2.88 12.68
N THR A 181 -18.74 2.51 12.02
CA THR A 181 -19.16 3.12 10.74
C THR A 181 -19.43 4.61 10.93
N HIS A 182 -20.23 4.98 11.92
CA HIS A 182 -20.52 6.37 12.24
C HIS A 182 -19.28 7.09 12.81
N HIS A 183 -18.47 6.41 13.63
CA HIS A 183 -17.24 6.97 14.19
C HIS A 183 -16.26 7.39 13.08
N ALA A 184 -16.05 6.53 12.09
CA ALA A 184 -15.17 6.83 10.97
C ALA A 184 -15.68 8.00 10.12
N LEU A 185 -16.99 8.05 9.82
CA LEU A 185 -17.62 9.16 9.10
C LEU A 185 -17.54 10.46 9.93
N ALA A 186 -17.61 10.38 11.25
CA ALA A 186 -17.43 11.55 12.13
C ALA A 186 -15.96 12.02 12.22
N GLY A 187 -15.00 11.24 11.70
CA GLY A 187 -13.61 11.63 11.59
C GLY A 187 -12.60 10.75 12.32
N ALA A 188 -13.04 9.68 13.01
CA ALA A 188 -12.11 8.75 13.65
C ALA A 188 -11.24 8.05 12.61
N THR A 189 -9.93 8.12 12.76
CA THR A 189 -8.93 7.41 11.95
C THR A 189 -8.45 6.14 12.63
N VAL A 190 -8.70 6.03 13.94
CA VAL A 190 -8.38 4.87 14.77
C VAL A 190 -9.65 4.41 15.47
N ILE A 191 -10.00 3.16 15.32
CA ILE A 191 -11.07 2.50 16.07
C ILE A 191 -10.44 1.50 17.04
N ALA A 192 -10.80 1.60 18.30
CA ALA A 192 -10.41 0.65 19.34
C ALA A 192 -11.62 -0.18 19.75
N ASN A 193 -11.52 -1.47 19.64
CA ASN A 193 -12.53 -2.42 20.08
C ASN A 193 -12.00 -3.23 21.27
N LEU A 194 -12.63 -3.08 22.40
CA LEU A 194 -12.37 -3.84 23.61
C LEU A 194 -13.27 -5.08 23.57
N SER A 195 -12.71 -6.26 23.46
CA SER A 195 -13.46 -7.50 23.24
C SER A 195 -13.26 -8.53 24.35
N ALA A 196 -14.28 -9.37 24.51
CA ALA A 196 -14.23 -10.64 25.20
C ALA A 196 -14.99 -11.67 24.33
N SER A 197 -14.36 -12.06 23.24
CA SER A 197 -14.89 -13.02 22.27
C SER A 197 -14.31 -14.39 22.59
N ASP A 198 -15.17 -15.35 22.91
CA ASP A 198 -14.77 -16.73 23.11
C ASP A 198 -14.19 -17.32 21.82
N GLU A 199 -13.44 -18.41 21.94
CA GLU A 199 -12.83 -19.08 20.79
C GLU A 199 -13.57 -20.38 20.48
N THR A 200 -13.96 -20.52 19.23
CA THR A 200 -14.50 -21.75 18.64
C THR A 200 -13.78 -22.07 17.34
N ILE A 201 -13.84 -23.32 16.89
CA ILE A 201 -13.14 -23.73 15.67
C ILE A 201 -13.61 -22.89 14.47
N GLY A 202 -12.65 -22.21 13.83
CA GLY A 202 -12.89 -21.32 12.67
C GLY A 202 -13.22 -19.87 13.00
N LYS A 203 -13.47 -19.53 14.28
CA LYS A 203 -13.85 -18.16 14.66
C LYS A 203 -12.68 -17.17 14.54
N ALA A 204 -11.44 -17.62 14.76
CA ALA A 204 -10.25 -16.78 14.57
C ALA A 204 -10.10 -16.26 13.14
N ASP A 205 -10.33 -17.11 12.14
CA ASP A 205 -10.27 -16.71 10.72
C ASP A 205 -11.39 -15.72 10.37
N TYR A 206 -12.60 -15.99 10.85
CA TYR A 206 -13.74 -15.08 10.66
C TYR A 206 -13.49 -13.72 11.33
N ARG A 207 -13.01 -13.70 12.58
CA ARG A 207 -12.66 -12.48 13.33
C ARG A 207 -11.61 -11.67 12.59
N ARG A 208 -10.54 -12.31 12.11
CA ARG A 208 -9.50 -11.65 11.30
C ARG A 208 -10.08 -11.03 10.05
N ALA A 209 -10.89 -11.77 9.31
CA ALA A 209 -11.54 -11.26 8.10
C ALA A 209 -12.45 -10.07 8.41
N LEU A 210 -13.24 -10.14 9.48
CA LEU A 210 -14.16 -9.08 9.89
C LEU A 210 -13.44 -7.79 10.28
N VAL A 211 -12.39 -7.88 11.12
CA VAL A 211 -11.57 -6.73 11.55
C VAL A 211 -10.87 -6.08 10.37
N CYS A 212 -10.24 -6.86 9.50
CA CYS A 212 -9.56 -6.34 8.31
C CYS A 212 -10.55 -5.70 7.33
N GLN A 213 -11.70 -6.33 7.07
CA GLN A 213 -12.75 -5.79 6.20
C GLN A 213 -13.31 -4.46 6.74
N GLN A 214 -13.56 -4.37 8.04
CA GLN A 214 -14.06 -3.15 8.66
C GLN A 214 -13.04 -2.01 8.53
N SER A 215 -11.75 -2.28 8.79
CA SER A 215 -10.69 -1.28 8.61
C SER A 215 -10.58 -0.79 7.15
N ALA A 216 -10.74 -1.69 6.17
CA ALA A 216 -10.70 -1.37 4.74
C ALA A 216 -11.88 -0.47 4.34
N ARG A 217 -13.09 -0.87 4.68
CA ARG A 217 -14.31 -0.15 4.31
C ARG A 217 -14.37 1.26 4.90
N LEU A 218 -13.83 1.42 6.12
CA LEU A 218 -13.85 2.68 6.85
C LEU A 218 -12.60 3.54 6.61
N LEU A 219 -11.63 3.07 5.82
CA LEU A 219 -10.36 3.74 5.62
C LEU A 219 -9.77 4.20 6.96
N CYS A 220 -9.60 3.25 7.88
CA CYS A 220 -9.12 3.50 9.24
C CYS A 220 -8.14 2.42 9.70
N THR A 221 -7.51 2.67 10.84
CA THR A 221 -6.84 1.62 11.61
C THR A 221 -7.82 1.06 12.63
N TYR A 222 -7.86 -0.25 12.76
CA TYR A 222 -8.73 -0.96 13.70
C TYR A 222 -7.90 -1.83 14.64
N LEU A 223 -8.03 -1.56 15.94
CA LEU A 223 -7.38 -2.30 17.01
C LEU A 223 -8.43 -3.14 17.75
N TYR A 224 -8.19 -4.43 17.83
CA TYR A 224 -9.07 -5.40 18.50
C TYR A 224 -8.30 -6.09 19.61
N ALA A 225 -8.62 -5.79 20.87
CA ALA A 225 -8.02 -6.40 22.05
C ALA A 225 -8.99 -7.42 22.65
N ASP A 226 -8.61 -8.68 22.68
CA ASP A 226 -9.50 -9.78 23.08
C ASP A 226 -9.16 -10.34 24.45
N ALA A 227 -10.18 -10.76 25.20
CA ALA A 227 -9.99 -11.44 26.48
C ALA A 227 -9.20 -12.75 26.30
N GLY A 228 -8.47 -13.13 27.33
CA GLY A 228 -7.58 -14.27 27.25
C GLY A 228 -7.48 -15.07 28.53
N HIS A 229 -6.26 -15.47 28.82
CA HIS A 229 -5.96 -16.35 29.96
C HIS A 229 -6.41 -15.76 31.30
N GLY A 230 -7.21 -16.54 32.04
CA GLY A 230 -7.69 -16.19 33.36
C GLY A 230 -9.20 -15.93 33.46
N GLU A 231 -9.90 -15.82 32.33
CA GLU A 231 -11.36 -15.86 32.31
C GLU A 231 -11.90 -17.24 32.73
N SER A 232 -13.14 -17.30 33.20
CA SER A 232 -13.77 -18.58 33.56
C SER A 232 -13.98 -19.45 32.34
N THR A 233 -13.70 -20.74 32.48
CA THR A 233 -13.88 -21.76 31.44
C THR A 233 -15.09 -22.65 31.67
N THR A 234 -16.14 -22.11 32.32
CA THR A 234 -17.37 -22.87 32.56
C THR A 234 -17.96 -23.40 31.25
N ASP A 235 -18.20 -22.49 30.28
CA ASP A 235 -18.73 -22.86 28.95
C ASP A 235 -17.93 -22.26 27.80
N MET A 236 -17.11 -21.22 28.05
CA MET A 236 -16.36 -20.47 27.06
C MET A 236 -14.85 -20.58 27.30
N VAL A 237 -14.07 -20.47 26.25
CA VAL A 237 -12.61 -20.37 26.32
C VAL A 237 -12.18 -19.13 25.53
N PHE A 238 -11.28 -18.33 26.10
CA PHE A 238 -10.82 -17.08 25.50
C PHE A 238 -9.37 -17.18 25.06
N ALA A 239 -9.09 -16.71 23.85
CA ALA A 239 -7.83 -16.98 23.18
C ALA A 239 -6.80 -15.84 23.22
N ALA A 240 -7.16 -14.65 23.70
CA ALA A 240 -6.34 -13.43 23.57
C ALA A 240 -5.91 -13.17 22.11
N HIS A 241 -6.83 -13.31 21.17
CA HIS A 241 -6.58 -13.15 19.75
C HIS A 241 -6.64 -11.67 19.36
N ASP A 242 -5.58 -10.95 19.72
CA ASP A 242 -5.45 -9.52 19.46
C ASP A 242 -5.05 -9.25 18.01
N LEU A 243 -5.67 -8.22 17.40
CA LEU A 243 -5.47 -7.87 15.99
C LEU A 243 -5.28 -6.36 15.83
N ILE A 244 -4.36 -5.98 14.92
CA ILE A 244 -4.23 -4.60 14.43
C ILE A 244 -4.28 -4.62 12.91
N CYS A 245 -5.33 -4.02 12.33
CA CYS A 245 -5.52 -3.90 10.89
C CYS A 245 -5.50 -2.42 10.46
N GLU A 246 -4.96 -2.13 9.28
CA GLU A 246 -4.89 -0.80 8.69
C GLU A 246 -5.33 -0.85 7.23
N ASN A 247 -6.44 -0.19 6.90
CA ASN A 247 -6.98 -0.16 5.54
C ASN A 247 -7.00 -1.56 4.86
N GLY A 248 -7.48 -2.57 5.58
CA GLY A 248 -7.61 -3.95 5.11
C GLY A 248 -6.38 -4.83 5.28
N ALA A 249 -5.23 -4.27 5.58
CA ALA A 249 -4.02 -5.03 5.83
C ALA A 249 -3.90 -5.43 7.31
N LEU A 250 -3.67 -6.71 7.58
CA LEU A 250 -3.28 -7.18 8.91
C LEU A 250 -1.83 -6.74 9.17
N LEU A 251 -1.60 -5.88 10.16
CA LEU A 251 -0.28 -5.38 10.52
C LEU A 251 0.37 -6.18 11.64
N ALA A 252 -0.41 -6.55 12.64
CA ALA A 252 0.05 -7.35 13.77
C ALA A 252 -1.08 -8.24 14.29
N GLU A 253 -0.71 -9.41 14.77
CA GLU A 253 -1.62 -10.42 15.29
C GLU A 253 -0.96 -11.17 16.45
N ALA A 254 -1.67 -11.28 17.57
CA ALA A 254 -1.30 -12.20 18.64
C ALA A 254 -1.82 -13.60 18.30
N LYS A 255 -0.93 -14.59 18.36
CA LYS A 255 -1.34 -15.98 18.14
C LYS A 255 -2.38 -16.40 19.20
N PRO A 256 -3.53 -16.99 18.82
CA PRO A 256 -4.50 -17.53 19.76
C PRO A 256 -3.83 -18.41 20.84
N PHE A 257 -4.22 -18.21 22.09
CA PHE A 257 -3.64 -18.84 23.29
C PHE A 257 -2.16 -18.51 23.53
N GLY A 258 -1.65 -17.49 22.88
CA GLY A 258 -0.29 -16.96 23.06
C GLY A 258 -0.23 -15.87 24.14
N PRO A 259 0.84 -15.04 24.15
CA PRO A 259 1.06 -14.00 25.16
C PRO A 259 0.03 -12.87 25.18
N GLY A 260 -0.91 -12.79 24.23
CA GLY A 260 -1.94 -11.76 24.17
C GLY A 260 -1.38 -10.34 24.02
N CYS A 261 -0.53 -10.12 23.01
CA CYS A 261 0.00 -8.80 22.69
C CYS A 261 0.31 -8.68 21.19
N ALA A 262 -0.24 -7.67 20.55
CA ALA A 262 0.11 -7.26 19.21
C ALA A 262 0.50 -5.77 19.21
N CYS A 263 1.67 -5.43 18.68
CA CYS A 263 2.18 -4.07 18.63
C CYS A 263 2.75 -3.76 17.24
N THR A 264 2.46 -2.57 16.74
CA THR A 264 3.00 -2.08 15.45
C THR A 264 2.88 -0.57 15.34
N GLU A 265 3.51 0.00 14.31
CA GLU A 265 3.33 1.40 13.93
C GLU A 265 2.16 1.53 12.94
N LEU A 266 1.26 2.47 13.23
CA LEU A 266 0.12 2.86 12.39
C LEU A 266 0.54 4.02 11.49
N ASP A 267 0.09 4.06 10.24
CA ASP A 267 0.29 5.18 9.33
C ASP A 267 -1.02 5.99 9.17
N LEU A 268 -1.28 6.90 10.09
CA LEU A 268 -2.51 7.71 10.09
C LEU A 268 -2.52 8.74 8.96
N GLY A 269 -1.36 9.22 8.53
CA GLY A 269 -1.26 10.10 7.36
C GLY A 269 -1.73 9.42 6.07
N ARG A 270 -1.51 8.11 5.95
CA ARG A 270 -2.07 7.30 4.85
C ARG A 270 -3.60 7.28 4.88
N MET A 271 -4.20 7.10 6.06
CA MET A 271 -5.67 7.07 6.18
C MET A 271 -6.31 8.38 5.73
N VAL A 272 -5.72 9.52 6.12
CA VAL A 272 -6.17 10.83 5.69
C VAL A 272 -6.05 11.00 4.17
N SER A 273 -4.91 10.60 3.58
CA SER A 273 -4.70 10.66 2.13
C SER A 273 -5.71 9.82 1.35
N GLU A 274 -6.00 8.60 1.80
CA GLU A 274 -6.99 7.71 1.17
C GLU A 274 -8.41 8.31 1.23
N ARG A 275 -8.79 8.89 2.37
CA ARG A 275 -10.09 9.56 2.53
C ARG A 275 -10.24 10.79 1.64
N CYS A 276 -9.19 11.62 1.51
CA CYS A 276 -9.18 12.78 0.62
C CYS A 276 -9.43 12.42 -0.86
N ARG A 277 -9.00 11.23 -1.27
CA ARG A 277 -9.19 10.74 -2.65
C ARG A 277 -10.53 10.04 -2.87
N SER A 278 -11.16 9.56 -1.80
CA SER A 278 -12.42 8.81 -1.88
C SER A 278 -13.62 9.76 -1.94
N THR A 279 -14.21 9.91 -3.11
CA THR A 279 -15.40 10.77 -3.31
C THR A 279 -16.67 10.21 -2.68
N THR A 280 -16.68 8.94 -2.31
CA THR A 280 -17.81 8.25 -1.65
C THR A 280 -17.68 8.22 -0.13
N PHE A 281 -16.53 8.60 0.41
CA PHE A 281 -16.34 8.76 1.86
C PHE A 281 -16.84 10.16 2.26
N GLN A 282 -18.09 10.25 2.70
CA GLN A 282 -18.74 11.52 3.04
C GLN A 282 -18.71 11.73 4.57
N PRO A 283 -18.00 12.74 5.09
CA PRO A 283 -17.94 13.01 6.52
C PRO A 283 -19.32 13.37 7.09
N GLU A 284 -19.66 12.79 8.26
CA GLU A 284 -20.88 13.06 9.00
C GLU A 284 -20.58 13.06 10.52
N SER A 285 -20.60 14.21 11.15
CA SER A 285 -20.23 14.39 12.55
C SER A 285 -21.39 14.89 13.44
N ALA A 286 -22.61 14.90 12.94
CA ALA A 286 -23.77 15.36 13.71
C ALA A 286 -23.94 14.55 15.00
N GLY A 287 -24.08 15.25 16.13
CA GLY A 287 -24.24 14.64 17.46
C GLY A 287 -22.95 14.14 18.12
N TYR A 288 -21.79 14.25 17.44
CA TYR A 288 -20.50 13.87 18.04
C TYR A 288 -19.89 15.00 18.88
N GLU A 289 -19.34 14.63 20.03
CA GLU A 289 -18.49 15.50 20.85
C GLU A 289 -17.03 15.10 20.69
N THR A 290 -16.15 16.10 20.55
CA THR A 290 -14.70 15.88 20.45
C THR A 290 -14.00 16.28 21.74
N VAL A 291 -13.37 15.32 22.38
CA VAL A 291 -12.49 15.51 23.53
C VAL A 291 -11.06 15.65 23.05
N VAL A 292 -10.43 16.79 23.32
CA VAL A 292 -9.05 17.04 22.93
C VAL A 292 -8.11 16.57 24.03
N PHE A 293 -7.06 15.85 23.63
CA PHE A 293 -5.97 15.45 24.53
C PHE A 293 -4.62 15.82 23.92
N HIS A 294 -3.55 15.75 24.72
CA HIS A 294 -2.20 16.15 24.34
C HIS A 294 -1.22 15.00 24.49
N LEU A 295 -0.39 14.78 23.46
CA LEU A 295 0.77 13.89 23.48
C LEU A 295 1.94 14.56 22.76
N PRO A 296 3.18 14.44 23.27
CA PRO A 296 4.33 15.01 22.59
C PRO A 296 4.56 14.34 21.24
N LEU A 297 4.88 15.17 20.22
CA LEU A 297 5.35 14.67 18.94
C LEU A 297 6.74 14.06 19.13
N ARG A 298 6.88 12.79 18.76
CA ARG A 298 8.19 12.11 18.73
C ARG A 298 8.31 11.24 17.48
N GLU A 299 9.54 11.02 17.08
CA GLU A 299 9.83 10.06 16.04
C GLU A 299 9.64 8.65 16.60
N VAL A 300 8.87 7.84 15.87
CA VAL A 300 8.62 6.45 16.20
C VAL A 300 9.53 5.59 15.31
N PRO A 301 10.46 4.78 15.87
CA PRO A 301 11.22 3.83 15.07
C PRO A 301 10.29 2.87 14.34
N LEU A 302 10.49 2.69 13.04
CA LEU A 302 9.68 1.78 12.25
C LEU A 302 10.20 0.35 12.43
N THR A 303 9.30 -0.58 12.79
CA THR A 303 9.56 -2.02 12.85
C THR A 303 8.63 -2.79 11.92
N ARG A 304 7.56 -2.14 11.45
CA ARG A 304 6.62 -2.72 10.48
C ARG A 304 7.31 -3.01 9.14
N PRO A 305 6.95 -4.10 8.45
CA PRO A 305 7.53 -4.41 7.16
C PRO A 305 7.11 -3.36 6.11
N VAL A 306 8.09 -2.84 5.37
CA VAL A 306 7.90 -1.98 4.20
C VAL A 306 8.55 -2.69 3.02
N SER A 307 7.75 -3.06 2.01
CA SER A 307 8.29 -3.76 0.85
C SER A 307 9.27 -2.87 0.08
N PRO A 308 10.49 -3.34 -0.19
CA PRO A 308 11.44 -2.63 -1.05
C PRO A 308 11.00 -2.61 -2.52
N THR A 309 10.14 -3.55 -2.92
CA THR A 309 9.57 -3.67 -4.27
C THR A 309 8.04 -3.69 -4.19
N PRO A 310 7.39 -2.52 -3.95
CA PRO A 310 5.97 -2.46 -3.59
C PRO A 310 5.02 -2.91 -4.71
N PHE A 311 5.47 -2.96 -5.94
CA PHE A 311 4.70 -3.48 -7.08
C PHE A 311 4.76 -5.01 -7.20
N VAL A 312 5.73 -5.66 -6.56
CA VAL A 312 5.97 -7.10 -6.69
C VAL A 312 5.38 -7.84 -5.49
N PRO A 313 4.49 -8.83 -5.69
CA PRO A 313 3.94 -9.62 -4.59
C PRO A 313 5.00 -10.42 -3.85
N VAL A 314 4.83 -10.57 -2.55
CA VAL A 314 5.66 -11.43 -1.71
C VAL A 314 5.22 -12.89 -1.88
N GLY A 315 6.20 -13.78 -2.09
CA GLY A 315 5.99 -15.22 -2.27
C GLY A 315 5.83 -15.65 -3.74
N ASP A 316 6.39 -16.82 -4.08
CA ASP A 316 6.51 -17.27 -5.46
C ASP A 316 5.15 -17.60 -6.10
N ALA A 317 4.26 -18.26 -5.36
CA ALA A 317 2.93 -18.61 -5.86
C ALA A 317 2.07 -17.37 -6.15
N ALA A 318 2.00 -16.41 -5.22
CA ALA A 318 1.26 -15.17 -5.42
C ALA A 318 1.86 -14.32 -6.55
N ARG A 319 3.18 -14.38 -6.75
CA ARG A 319 3.87 -13.70 -7.84
C ARG A 319 3.57 -14.32 -9.18
N ALA A 320 3.58 -15.66 -9.28
CA ALA A 320 3.23 -16.39 -10.51
C ALA A 320 1.78 -16.10 -10.93
N GLU A 321 0.82 -16.23 -10.02
CA GLU A 321 -0.60 -15.90 -10.27
C GLU A 321 -0.76 -14.45 -10.74
N ARG A 322 -0.05 -13.51 -10.13
CA ARG A 322 -0.07 -12.10 -10.53
C ARG A 322 0.51 -11.88 -11.91
N CYS A 323 1.63 -12.52 -12.26
CA CYS A 323 2.25 -12.41 -13.58
C CYS A 323 1.33 -12.96 -14.68
N GLU A 324 0.71 -14.11 -14.46
CA GLU A 324 -0.28 -14.69 -15.37
C GLU A 324 -1.46 -13.74 -15.60
N LEU A 325 -2.03 -13.19 -14.53
CA LEU A 325 -3.14 -12.24 -14.62
C LEU A 325 -2.76 -10.97 -15.38
N ILE A 326 -1.56 -10.44 -15.15
CA ILE A 326 -1.07 -9.24 -15.85
C ILE A 326 -0.95 -9.51 -17.35
N LEU A 327 -0.30 -10.60 -17.75
CA LEU A 327 -0.19 -11.00 -19.16
C LEU A 327 -1.58 -11.17 -19.79
N ALA A 328 -2.53 -11.77 -19.08
CA ALA A 328 -3.89 -11.92 -19.54
C ALA A 328 -4.60 -10.57 -19.75
N MET A 329 -4.45 -9.61 -18.83
CA MET A 329 -5.03 -8.26 -18.93
C MET A 329 -4.41 -7.47 -20.09
N GLN A 330 -3.08 -7.50 -20.24
CA GLN A 330 -2.39 -6.84 -21.35
C GLN A 330 -2.83 -7.40 -22.71
N ALA A 331 -2.86 -8.73 -22.84
CA ALA A 331 -3.24 -9.41 -24.06
C ALA A 331 -4.71 -9.16 -24.43
N ASP A 332 -5.63 -9.16 -23.47
CA ASP A 332 -7.05 -8.87 -23.69
C ASP A 332 -7.27 -7.43 -24.16
N GLY A 333 -6.61 -6.47 -23.54
CA GLY A 333 -6.65 -5.08 -23.95
C GLY A 333 -6.16 -4.88 -25.39
N LEU A 334 -5.03 -5.48 -25.76
CA LEU A 334 -4.50 -5.42 -27.11
C LEU A 334 -5.39 -6.15 -28.13
N ALA A 335 -5.88 -7.33 -27.79
CA ALA A 335 -6.81 -8.11 -28.63
C ALA A 335 -8.07 -7.30 -28.96
N LYS A 336 -8.65 -6.64 -27.95
CA LYS A 336 -9.81 -5.75 -28.15
C LYS A 336 -9.49 -4.60 -29.10
N ARG A 337 -8.32 -3.98 -28.99
CA ARG A 337 -7.88 -2.87 -29.84
C ARG A 337 -7.68 -3.34 -31.28
N ILE A 338 -7.01 -4.48 -31.50
CA ILE A 338 -6.78 -5.10 -32.82
C ILE A 338 -8.12 -5.39 -33.49
N ALA A 339 -9.04 -6.04 -32.77
CA ALA A 339 -10.37 -6.39 -33.30
C ALA A 339 -11.18 -5.14 -33.67
N HIS A 340 -11.19 -4.11 -32.81
CA HIS A 340 -11.93 -2.88 -33.05
C HIS A 340 -11.39 -2.08 -34.25
N ALA A 341 -10.07 -2.00 -34.36
CA ALA A 341 -9.42 -1.30 -35.48
C ALA A 341 -9.43 -2.10 -36.78
N HIS A 342 -9.89 -3.34 -36.77
CA HIS A 342 -9.80 -4.29 -37.88
C HIS A 342 -8.36 -4.44 -38.40
N ALA A 343 -7.37 -4.32 -37.47
CA ALA A 343 -5.97 -4.36 -37.80
C ALA A 343 -5.56 -5.78 -38.26
N LYS A 344 -4.88 -5.83 -39.41
CA LYS A 344 -4.39 -7.08 -40.00
C LYS A 344 -3.11 -7.58 -39.32
N THR A 345 -2.29 -6.67 -38.84
CA THR A 345 -1.01 -6.98 -38.18
C THR A 345 -0.85 -6.18 -36.89
N ALA A 346 -0.12 -6.74 -35.93
CA ALA A 346 0.47 -5.99 -34.81
C ALA A 346 1.95 -5.77 -35.12
N VAL A 347 2.35 -4.51 -35.33
CA VAL A 347 3.73 -4.13 -35.67
C VAL A 347 4.45 -3.73 -34.41
N ILE A 348 5.61 -4.33 -34.15
CA ILE A 348 6.38 -4.08 -32.92
C ILE A 348 7.87 -3.92 -33.23
N GLY A 349 8.50 -2.89 -32.66
CA GLY A 349 9.96 -2.77 -32.65
C GLY A 349 10.56 -3.71 -31.63
N ILE A 350 11.41 -4.64 -32.08
CA ILE A 350 12.10 -5.60 -31.21
C ILE A 350 13.59 -5.27 -31.14
N SER A 351 14.05 -4.88 -29.94
CA SER A 351 15.47 -4.60 -29.69
C SER A 351 16.21 -5.82 -29.14
N GLY A 352 15.50 -6.86 -28.68
CA GLY A 352 16.07 -7.95 -27.89
C GLY A 352 16.27 -7.60 -26.42
N GLY A 353 15.77 -6.44 -25.98
CA GLY A 353 15.73 -6.03 -24.59
C GLY A 353 14.43 -6.42 -23.89
N LEU A 354 14.40 -6.21 -22.57
CA LEU A 354 13.37 -6.72 -21.65
C LEU A 354 11.94 -6.26 -22.03
N ASP A 355 11.76 -4.95 -22.30
CA ASP A 355 10.43 -4.35 -22.52
C ASP A 355 9.82 -4.76 -23.86
N SER A 356 10.64 -4.77 -24.91
CA SER A 356 10.20 -5.20 -26.23
C SER A 356 9.87 -6.70 -26.26
N SER A 357 10.59 -7.50 -25.47
CA SER A 357 10.32 -8.94 -25.31
C SER A 357 8.99 -9.19 -24.60
N LEU A 358 8.70 -8.45 -23.51
CA LEU A 358 7.40 -8.53 -22.85
C LEU A 358 6.26 -8.12 -23.80
N ALA A 359 6.44 -7.01 -24.52
CA ALA A 359 5.41 -6.55 -25.47
C ALA A 359 5.18 -7.55 -26.62
N LEU A 360 6.22 -8.25 -27.06
CA LEU A 360 6.11 -9.31 -28.06
C LEU A 360 5.32 -10.52 -27.53
N LEU A 361 5.61 -10.98 -26.30
CA LEU A 361 4.84 -12.03 -25.64
C LEU A 361 3.36 -11.66 -25.54
N VAL A 362 3.07 -10.42 -25.12
CA VAL A 362 1.68 -9.89 -25.05
C VAL A 362 1.02 -9.89 -26.43
N ALA A 363 1.73 -9.49 -27.49
CA ALA A 363 1.20 -9.47 -28.85
C ALA A 363 0.84 -10.88 -29.35
N VAL A 364 1.69 -11.87 -29.09
CA VAL A 364 1.43 -13.27 -29.42
C VAL A 364 0.20 -13.80 -28.67
N HIS A 365 0.12 -13.55 -27.37
CA HIS A 365 -1.05 -13.94 -26.56
C HIS A 365 -2.34 -13.24 -27.03
N ALA A 366 -2.25 -11.99 -27.49
CA ALA A 366 -3.40 -11.28 -28.06
C ALA A 366 -3.88 -11.91 -29.37
N MET A 367 -2.98 -12.33 -30.25
CA MET A 367 -3.34 -13.06 -31.47
C MET A 367 -3.97 -14.42 -31.16
N GLN A 368 -3.42 -15.16 -30.19
CA GLN A 368 -4.03 -16.44 -29.72
C GLN A 368 -5.46 -16.24 -29.23
N ARG A 369 -5.73 -15.18 -28.43
CA ARG A 369 -7.08 -14.84 -27.97
C ARG A 369 -8.05 -14.52 -29.11
N LEU A 370 -7.56 -13.98 -30.21
CA LEU A 370 -8.33 -13.70 -31.42
C LEU A 370 -8.51 -14.91 -32.32
N GLY A 371 -7.92 -16.06 -32.00
CA GLY A 371 -7.87 -17.22 -32.87
C GLY A 371 -7.06 -16.99 -34.14
N ARG A 372 -6.07 -16.09 -34.08
CA ARG A 372 -5.23 -15.69 -35.20
C ARG A 372 -3.82 -16.26 -35.06
N PRO A 373 -3.11 -16.49 -36.17
CA PRO A 373 -1.76 -17.03 -36.12
C PRO A 373 -0.75 -16.01 -35.59
N ALA A 374 0.33 -16.50 -34.96
CA ALA A 374 1.42 -15.65 -34.44
C ALA A 374 2.11 -14.84 -35.56
N GLN A 375 2.08 -15.33 -36.80
CA GLN A 375 2.61 -14.65 -38.00
C GLN A 375 1.96 -13.30 -38.29
N ASP A 376 0.78 -13.02 -37.73
CA ASP A 376 0.12 -11.72 -37.80
C ASP A 376 0.79 -10.67 -36.89
N VAL A 377 1.76 -11.06 -36.07
CA VAL A 377 2.68 -10.17 -35.39
C VAL A 377 3.90 -9.95 -36.28
N LEU A 378 4.14 -8.69 -36.65
CA LEU A 378 5.32 -8.26 -37.41
C LEU A 378 6.33 -7.64 -36.43
N ALA A 379 7.33 -8.41 -36.06
CA ALA A 379 8.45 -7.97 -35.24
C ALA A 379 9.56 -7.40 -36.10
N VAL A 380 9.96 -6.15 -35.86
CA VAL A 380 10.93 -5.43 -36.67
C VAL A 380 12.14 -5.06 -35.84
N THR A 381 13.32 -5.58 -36.18
CA THR A 381 14.57 -5.09 -35.63
C THR A 381 15.19 -4.04 -36.58
N MET A 382 15.68 -2.96 -35.97
CA MET A 382 16.19 -1.81 -36.74
C MET A 382 17.60 -1.45 -36.25
N PRO A 383 18.62 -2.26 -36.63
CA PRO A 383 19.99 -2.01 -36.22
C PRO A 383 20.51 -0.65 -36.69
N CYS A 384 21.21 0.04 -35.78
CA CYS A 384 21.90 1.29 -36.01
C CYS A 384 23.25 1.26 -35.26
N PHE A 385 23.81 2.41 -34.93
CA PHE A 385 25.18 2.56 -34.44
C PHE A 385 25.45 1.87 -33.07
N GLY A 386 24.44 1.73 -32.22
CA GLY A 386 24.58 1.16 -30.87
C GLY A 386 24.11 -0.29 -30.72
N THR A 387 23.58 -0.92 -31.76
CA THR A 387 23.02 -2.27 -31.68
C THR A 387 24.12 -3.31 -31.54
N THR A 388 24.06 -4.15 -30.50
CA THR A 388 25.03 -5.20 -30.20
C THR A 388 24.66 -6.53 -30.88
N HIS A 389 25.65 -7.41 -31.08
CA HIS A 389 25.40 -8.76 -31.61
C HIS A 389 24.50 -9.58 -30.72
N ARG A 390 24.64 -9.47 -29.39
CA ARG A 390 23.85 -10.22 -28.40
C ARG A 390 22.37 -9.87 -28.48
N THR A 391 22.05 -8.59 -28.43
CA THR A 391 20.65 -8.13 -28.45
C THR A 391 19.97 -8.44 -29.79
N ARG A 392 20.68 -8.29 -30.90
CA ARG A 392 20.19 -8.70 -32.23
C ARG A 392 19.90 -10.19 -32.31
N SER A 393 20.81 -11.03 -31.79
CA SER A 393 20.64 -12.50 -31.76
C SER A 393 19.44 -12.88 -30.87
N ASN A 394 19.29 -12.24 -29.70
CA ASN A 394 18.16 -12.48 -28.82
C ASN A 394 16.82 -12.13 -29.47
N ALA A 395 16.75 -11.01 -30.20
CA ALA A 395 15.56 -10.63 -30.96
C ALA A 395 15.17 -11.66 -32.01
N GLU A 396 16.15 -12.14 -32.80
CA GLU A 396 15.96 -13.13 -33.86
C GLU A 396 15.48 -14.47 -33.30
N ILE A 397 16.18 -15.03 -32.30
CA ILE A 397 15.81 -16.31 -31.64
C ILE A 397 14.44 -16.22 -31.02
N LEU A 398 14.16 -15.13 -30.28
CA LEU A 398 12.85 -14.96 -29.62
C LEU A 398 11.70 -14.93 -30.65
N CYS A 399 11.88 -14.26 -31.77
CA CYS A 399 10.89 -14.20 -32.84
C CYS A 399 10.68 -15.58 -33.53
N GLU A 400 11.76 -16.31 -33.76
CA GLU A 400 11.71 -17.66 -34.33
C GLU A 400 10.94 -18.62 -33.41
N GLU A 401 11.28 -18.64 -32.10
CA GLU A 401 10.67 -19.53 -31.13
C GLU A 401 9.18 -19.20 -30.84
N LEU A 402 8.79 -17.94 -30.97
CA LEU A 402 7.38 -17.51 -30.87
C LEU A 402 6.61 -17.66 -32.20
N GLY A 403 7.28 -17.98 -33.30
CA GLY A 403 6.67 -18.19 -34.62
C GLY A 403 6.07 -16.92 -35.23
N VAL A 404 6.61 -15.73 -34.91
CA VAL A 404 6.16 -14.44 -35.44
C VAL A 404 6.85 -14.10 -36.76
N THR A 405 6.28 -13.18 -37.52
CA THR A 405 6.97 -12.64 -38.72
C THR A 405 8.09 -11.70 -38.29
N PHE A 406 9.33 -12.03 -38.60
CA PHE A 406 10.51 -11.23 -38.30
C PHE A 406 11.03 -10.48 -39.52
N GLN A 407 11.37 -9.21 -39.34
CA GLN A 407 11.98 -8.37 -40.38
C GLN A 407 13.13 -7.55 -39.82
N GLU A 408 14.26 -7.52 -40.52
CA GLU A 408 15.36 -6.61 -40.21
C GLU A 408 15.37 -5.43 -41.19
N ILE A 409 15.46 -4.20 -40.65
CA ILE A 409 15.57 -2.97 -41.44
C ILE A 409 16.73 -2.14 -40.90
N PRO A 410 17.93 -2.20 -41.51
CA PRO A 410 19.05 -1.34 -41.12
C PRO A 410 18.74 0.13 -41.41
N ILE A 411 18.68 0.96 -40.36
CA ILE A 411 18.26 2.37 -40.50
C ILE A 411 19.43 3.35 -40.63
N ALA A 412 20.67 2.91 -40.53
CA ALA A 412 21.84 3.78 -40.53
C ALA A 412 21.86 4.75 -41.72
N ARG A 413 21.51 4.29 -42.93
CA ARG A 413 21.47 5.16 -44.12
C ARG A 413 20.46 6.30 -44.01
N THR A 414 19.29 6.01 -43.47
CA THR A 414 18.23 7.02 -43.26
C THR A 414 18.67 8.03 -42.20
N VAL A 415 19.30 7.58 -41.11
CA VAL A 415 19.83 8.45 -40.07
C VAL A 415 20.94 9.36 -40.58
N HIS A 416 21.92 8.84 -41.36
CA HIS A 416 22.97 9.66 -42.00
C HIS A 416 22.39 10.71 -42.94
N SER A 417 21.39 10.33 -43.77
CA SER A 417 20.72 11.31 -44.63
C SER A 417 20.05 12.40 -43.82
N HIS A 418 19.38 12.04 -42.74
CA HIS A 418 18.73 13.00 -41.86
C HIS A 418 19.73 13.91 -41.13
N PHE A 419 20.87 13.38 -40.68
CA PHE A 419 21.96 14.20 -40.12
C PHE A 419 22.44 15.24 -41.10
N ALA A 420 22.66 14.84 -42.35
CA ALA A 420 23.07 15.77 -43.40
C ALA A 420 22.03 16.87 -43.67
N ASP A 421 20.73 16.52 -43.70
CA ASP A 421 19.63 17.46 -43.93
C ASP A 421 19.53 18.54 -42.83
N ILE A 422 19.77 18.17 -41.57
CA ILE A 422 19.68 19.10 -40.41
C ILE A 422 21.04 19.71 -40.02
N GLY A 423 22.13 19.34 -40.67
CA GLY A 423 23.48 19.80 -40.36
C GLY A 423 24.05 19.28 -39.04
N GLN A 424 23.62 18.09 -38.58
CA GLN A 424 24.16 17.44 -37.40
C GLN A 424 25.56 16.90 -37.67
N ASP A 425 26.52 17.21 -36.78
CA ASP A 425 27.84 16.59 -36.78
C ASP A 425 27.75 15.15 -36.28
N GLU A 426 28.12 14.19 -37.10
CA GLU A 426 28.07 12.76 -36.72
C GLU A 426 29.06 12.39 -35.63
N ALA A 427 30.09 13.21 -35.37
CA ALA A 427 31.00 13.02 -34.25
C ALA A 427 30.47 13.54 -32.94
N ALA A 428 29.40 14.36 -32.95
CA ALA A 428 28.76 14.88 -31.76
C ALA A 428 27.71 13.89 -31.24
N LEU A 429 28.12 13.04 -30.29
CA LEU A 429 27.24 12.05 -29.63
C LEU A 429 26.32 12.69 -28.58
N ASP A 430 25.50 13.64 -29.02
CA ASP A 430 24.58 14.43 -28.19
C ASP A 430 23.14 13.89 -28.24
N VAL A 431 22.22 14.59 -27.57
CA VAL A 431 20.80 14.24 -27.54
C VAL A 431 20.14 14.23 -28.94
N THR A 432 20.67 15.00 -29.91
CA THR A 432 20.19 15.00 -31.29
C THR A 432 20.54 13.69 -31.97
N TYR A 433 21.79 13.25 -31.79
CA TYR A 433 22.30 11.99 -32.31
C TYR A 433 21.44 10.79 -31.85
N GLU A 434 21.11 10.74 -30.54
CA GLU A 434 20.27 9.68 -29.97
C GLU A 434 18.82 9.77 -30.46
N ASN A 435 18.22 10.97 -30.37
CA ASN A 435 16.81 11.16 -30.69
C ASN A 435 16.48 10.96 -32.18
N CYS A 436 17.40 11.26 -33.08
CA CYS A 436 17.21 10.99 -34.51
C CYS A 436 17.03 9.50 -34.78
N GLN A 437 17.86 8.65 -34.21
CA GLN A 437 17.74 7.20 -34.33
C GLN A 437 16.39 6.68 -33.82
N ALA A 438 15.98 7.12 -32.63
CA ALA A 438 14.70 6.71 -32.03
C ALA A 438 13.50 7.14 -32.89
N ARG A 439 13.54 8.36 -33.48
CA ARG A 439 12.47 8.85 -34.36
C ARG A 439 12.42 8.12 -35.70
N VAL A 440 13.56 7.81 -36.28
CA VAL A 440 13.61 7.00 -37.51
C VAL A 440 13.04 5.61 -37.28
N ARG A 441 13.33 4.96 -36.13
CA ARG A 441 12.71 3.68 -35.78
C ARG A 441 11.17 3.79 -35.70
N THR A 442 10.66 4.84 -35.09
CA THR A 442 9.21 5.08 -35.01
C THR A 442 8.59 5.35 -36.38
N LEU A 443 9.24 6.14 -37.24
CA LEU A 443 8.80 6.40 -38.59
C LEU A 443 8.63 5.09 -39.39
N GLU A 444 9.64 4.22 -39.39
CA GLU A 444 9.60 2.92 -40.07
C GLU A 444 8.45 2.05 -39.55
N LEU A 445 8.24 1.97 -38.22
CA LEU A 445 7.16 1.17 -37.63
C LEU A 445 5.76 1.69 -38.02
N MET A 446 5.56 3.02 -38.02
CA MET A 446 4.27 3.64 -38.35
C MET A 446 3.94 3.41 -39.84
N ASP A 447 4.90 3.55 -40.73
CA ASP A 447 4.71 3.34 -42.17
C ASP A 447 4.52 1.84 -42.51
N LEU A 448 5.20 0.94 -41.79
CA LEU A 448 4.98 -0.49 -41.91
C LEU A 448 3.55 -0.87 -41.47
N ALA A 449 3.06 -0.27 -40.34
CA ALA A 449 1.70 -0.49 -39.91
C ALA A 449 0.68 -0.03 -40.95
N ASN A 450 0.89 1.13 -41.56
CA ASN A 450 0.05 1.61 -42.67
C ASN A 450 0.07 0.64 -43.85
N ARG A 451 1.27 0.21 -44.28
CA ARG A 451 1.46 -0.70 -45.43
C ARG A 451 0.82 -2.06 -45.21
N THR A 452 0.85 -2.58 -43.98
CA THR A 452 0.30 -3.90 -43.63
C THR A 452 -1.16 -3.85 -43.16
N GLY A 453 -1.74 -2.66 -43.03
CA GLY A 453 -3.07 -2.46 -42.43
C GLY A 453 -3.10 -2.84 -40.96
N GLY A 454 -2.02 -2.58 -40.24
CA GLY A 454 -1.80 -2.95 -38.85
C GLY A 454 -1.84 -1.77 -37.87
N LEU A 455 -1.40 -2.03 -36.66
CA LEU A 455 -1.18 -1.02 -35.62
C LEU A 455 0.19 -1.22 -34.94
N VAL A 456 0.79 -0.14 -34.48
CA VAL A 456 2.06 -0.17 -33.73
C VAL A 456 1.79 -0.42 -32.26
N VAL A 457 2.43 -1.46 -31.71
CA VAL A 457 2.41 -1.82 -30.29
C VAL A 457 3.58 -1.13 -29.58
N GLY A 458 3.27 -0.36 -28.52
CA GLY A 458 4.27 0.34 -27.72
C GLY A 458 4.89 -0.56 -26.65
N THR A 459 6.18 -0.37 -26.43
CA THR A 459 6.99 -1.20 -25.52
C THR A 459 7.39 -0.49 -24.23
N GLY A 460 7.30 0.85 -24.17
CA GLY A 460 7.71 1.64 -23.00
C GLY A 460 6.92 1.27 -21.73
N ASP A 461 7.64 1.17 -20.61
CA ASP A 461 7.10 0.78 -19.32
C ASP A 461 6.76 1.98 -18.40
N LEU A 462 6.14 1.70 -17.27
CA LEU A 462 5.71 2.73 -16.30
C LEU A 462 6.89 3.53 -15.72
N SER A 463 8.03 2.89 -15.47
CA SER A 463 9.21 3.51 -14.85
C SER A 463 9.89 4.49 -15.81
N GLU A 464 10.00 4.11 -17.08
CA GLU A 464 10.51 4.98 -18.13
C GLU A 464 9.60 6.20 -18.33
N LEU A 465 8.29 5.98 -18.33
CA LEU A 465 7.30 7.07 -18.42
C LEU A 465 7.37 8.01 -17.22
N ALA A 466 7.61 7.48 -16.01
CA ALA A 466 7.76 8.31 -14.82
C ALA A 466 8.97 9.25 -14.90
N LEU A 467 10.11 8.72 -15.36
CA LEU A 467 11.36 9.47 -15.50
C LEU A 467 11.44 10.29 -16.78
N GLY A 468 10.47 10.08 -17.71
CA GLY A 468 10.55 10.62 -19.08
C GLY A 468 11.77 10.11 -19.84
N TRP A 469 12.22 8.89 -19.56
CA TRP A 469 13.33 8.24 -20.22
C TRP A 469 12.89 7.59 -21.53
N ALA A 470 12.49 8.43 -22.46
CA ALA A 470 12.05 8.08 -23.80
C ALA A 470 12.20 9.31 -24.70
N THR A 471 12.43 9.11 -25.97
CA THR A 471 12.49 10.18 -26.98
C THR A 471 11.08 10.65 -27.30
N TYR A 472 10.80 11.95 -27.07
CA TYR A 472 9.53 12.54 -27.46
C TYR A 472 9.28 12.41 -28.97
N ASN A 473 8.10 11.92 -29.34
CA ASN A 473 7.73 11.58 -30.71
C ASN A 473 8.70 10.56 -31.38
N GLY A 474 9.25 9.67 -30.57
CA GLY A 474 10.05 8.53 -30.96
C GLY A 474 9.49 7.27 -30.30
N ASP A 475 10.31 6.57 -29.54
CA ASP A 475 9.96 5.33 -28.84
C ASP A 475 8.83 5.47 -27.81
N HIS A 476 8.54 6.70 -27.34
CA HIS A 476 7.41 6.95 -26.46
C HIS A 476 6.04 6.92 -27.19
N MET A 477 6.02 6.93 -28.53
CA MET A 477 4.79 6.94 -29.34
C MET A 477 4.47 5.58 -29.91
N SER A 478 3.18 5.24 -29.84
CA SER A 478 2.62 4.02 -30.42
C SER A 478 1.11 4.19 -30.62
N MET A 479 0.46 3.20 -31.19
CA MET A 479 -1.00 3.18 -31.32
C MET A 479 -1.69 2.50 -30.12
N TYR A 480 -0.93 1.67 -29.36
CA TYR A 480 -1.37 1.06 -28.11
C TYR A 480 -0.16 0.64 -27.26
N GLY A 481 -0.02 1.18 -26.06
CA GLY A 481 1.10 0.91 -25.15
C GLY A 481 0.76 -0.22 -24.17
N VAL A 482 1.23 -1.43 -24.44
CA VAL A 482 0.85 -2.60 -23.61
C VAL A 482 1.54 -2.63 -22.25
N ASN A 483 2.75 -2.07 -22.13
CA ASN A 483 3.54 -2.07 -20.89
C ASN A 483 3.41 -0.78 -20.08
N ALA A 484 2.61 0.20 -20.52
CA ALA A 484 2.57 1.56 -19.94
C ALA A 484 2.27 1.62 -18.43
N ASP A 485 1.62 0.60 -17.88
CA ASP A 485 1.29 0.50 -16.45
C ASP A 485 2.08 -0.58 -15.69
N VAL A 486 3.07 -1.18 -16.33
CA VAL A 486 3.93 -2.19 -15.70
C VAL A 486 5.27 -1.57 -15.36
N PRO A 487 5.67 -1.47 -14.07
CA PRO A 487 6.97 -0.92 -13.70
C PRO A 487 8.12 -1.87 -14.04
N LYS A 488 9.32 -1.34 -14.27
CA LYS A 488 10.52 -2.10 -14.69
C LYS A 488 10.82 -3.27 -13.75
N THR A 489 10.67 -3.08 -12.46
CA THR A 489 10.87 -4.16 -11.47
C THR A 489 9.91 -5.33 -11.69
N LEU A 490 8.67 -5.05 -12.07
CA LEU A 490 7.66 -6.09 -12.33
C LEU A 490 7.83 -6.72 -13.72
N VAL A 491 8.26 -5.95 -14.75
CA VAL A 491 8.57 -6.47 -16.10
C VAL A 491 9.54 -7.65 -15.99
N ARG A 492 10.62 -7.53 -15.19
CA ARG A 492 11.59 -8.61 -14.97
C ARG A 492 10.94 -9.90 -14.45
N HIS A 493 10.00 -9.75 -13.50
CA HIS A 493 9.29 -10.92 -12.94
C HIS A 493 8.32 -11.55 -13.92
N ILE A 494 7.67 -10.77 -14.78
CA ILE A 494 6.77 -11.30 -15.81
C ILE A 494 7.55 -12.06 -16.88
N VAL A 495 8.69 -11.54 -17.34
CA VAL A 495 9.55 -12.24 -18.31
C VAL A 495 10.15 -13.50 -17.68
N ARG A 496 10.54 -13.46 -16.39
CA ARG A 496 10.97 -14.67 -15.65
C ARG A 496 9.86 -15.71 -15.60
N TYR A 497 8.65 -15.31 -15.26
CA TYR A 497 7.48 -16.20 -15.26
C TYR A 497 7.24 -16.83 -16.63
N ALA A 498 7.34 -16.04 -17.72
CA ALA A 498 7.20 -16.56 -19.08
C ALA A 498 8.30 -17.57 -19.42
N ALA A 499 9.55 -17.33 -18.98
CA ALA A 499 10.64 -18.28 -19.15
C ALA A 499 10.40 -19.59 -18.37
N ASP A 500 9.92 -19.49 -17.13
CA ASP A 500 9.66 -20.66 -16.29
C ASP A 500 8.45 -21.49 -16.77
N ALA A 501 7.47 -20.84 -17.41
CA ALA A 501 6.30 -21.47 -18.01
C ALA A 501 6.52 -21.99 -19.44
N ALA A 502 7.67 -21.67 -20.06
CA ALA A 502 7.96 -22.09 -21.43
C ALA A 502 8.17 -23.61 -21.52
N GLU A 503 7.42 -24.28 -22.39
CA GLU A 503 7.60 -25.71 -22.70
C GLU A 503 8.83 -25.95 -23.59
N ASN A 504 9.22 -24.94 -24.36
CA ASN A 504 10.35 -24.98 -25.30
C ASN A 504 11.63 -24.47 -24.60
N GLU A 505 12.66 -25.30 -24.54
CA GLU A 505 13.94 -24.97 -23.88
C GLU A 505 14.69 -23.82 -24.57
N ALA A 506 14.57 -23.66 -25.91
CA ALA A 506 15.19 -22.56 -26.63
C ALA A 506 14.52 -21.22 -26.29
N LEU A 507 13.19 -21.20 -26.21
CA LEU A 507 12.43 -20.02 -25.75
C LEU A 507 12.80 -19.67 -24.31
N ARG A 508 12.89 -20.66 -23.43
CA ARG A 508 13.33 -20.45 -22.03
C ARG A 508 14.72 -19.85 -21.98
N ALA A 509 15.68 -20.42 -22.71
CA ALA A 509 17.06 -19.97 -22.70
C ALA A 509 17.22 -18.52 -23.18
N VAL A 510 16.55 -18.12 -24.28
CA VAL A 510 16.63 -16.74 -24.78
C VAL A 510 15.97 -15.73 -23.81
N LEU A 511 14.85 -16.09 -23.19
CA LEU A 511 14.21 -15.22 -22.18
C LEU A 511 15.10 -15.03 -20.93
N LEU A 512 15.83 -16.05 -20.51
CA LEU A 512 16.80 -15.96 -19.41
C LEU A 512 18.01 -15.10 -19.81
N ASP A 513 18.53 -15.22 -21.05
CA ASP A 513 19.62 -14.37 -21.53
C ASP A 513 19.21 -12.89 -21.63
N ILE A 514 17.97 -12.62 -22.04
CA ILE A 514 17.38 -11.26 -22.04
C ILE A 514 17.33 -10.68 -20.61
N LEU A 515 16.96 -11.48 -19.62
CA LEU A 515 16.93 -11.07 -18.21
C LEU A 515 18.32 -10.72 -17.66
N ASP A 516 19.36 -11.38 -18.16
CA ASP A 516 20.75 -11.17 -17.75
C ASP A 516 21.45 -10.06 -18.58
N THR A 517 20.76 -9.52 -19.59
CA THR A 517 21.28 -8.40 -20.40
C THR A 517 21.06 -7.07 -19.68
N PRO A 518 22.08 -6.22 -19.52
CA PRO A 518 21.94 -4.89 -18.93
C PRO A 518 20.96 -4.01 -19.72
N VAL A 519 20.15 -3.22 -19.01
CA VAL A 519 19.21 -2.29 -19.65
C VAL A 519 19.97 -1.12 -20.28
N SER A 520 19.81 -0.93 -21.61
CA SER A 520 20.44 0.14 -22.36
C SER A 520 19.52 0.60 -23.51
N PRO A 521 19.53 1.91 -23.84
CA PRO A 521 18.81 2.41 -25.01
C PRO A 521 19.48 2.06 -26.34
N GLU A 522 20.71 1.54 -26.34
CA GLU A 522 21.51 1.15 -27.54
C GLU A 522 21.53 2.23 -28.64
N LEU A 523 21.68 3.48 -28.26
CA LEU A 523 21.71 4.63 -29.19
C LEU A 523 23.14 5.16 -29.43
N LEU A 524 24.04 4.96 -28.47
CA LEU A 524 25.46 5.29 -28.62
C LEU A 524 26.25 4.09 -29.13
N PRO A 525 27.33 4.32 -29.93
CA PRO A 525 28.20 3.25 -30.42
C PRO A 525 28.72 2.39 -29.26
N ALA A 526 28.83 1.07 -29.49
CA ALA A 526 29.47 0.16 -28.54
C ALA A 526 30.93 0.59 -28.26
N ASN A 527 31.46 0.20 -27.08
CA ASN A 527 32.87 0.43 -26.76
C ASN A 527 33.80 -0.39 -27.68
N GLU A 528 35.12 -0.20 -27.58
CA GLU A 528 36.10 -0.90 -28.38
C GLU A 528 36.03 -2.44 -28.25
N ASN A 529 35.44 -2.95 -27.19
CA ASN A 529 35.23 -4.38 -26.93
C ASN A 529 33.89 -4.91 -27.47
N GLY A 530 33.07 -4.07 -28.10
CA GLY A 530 31.73 -4.43 -28.59
C GLY A 530 30.68 -4.55 -27.50
N GLU A 531 30.97 -4.02 -26.30
CA GLU A 531 30.04 -4.02 -25.16
C GLU A 531 29.21 -2.73 -25.14
N ILE A 532 28.06 -2.78 -24.44
CA ILE A 532 27.15 -1.65 -24.25
C ILE A 532 27.90 -0.50 -23.56
N ALA A 533 28.08 0.62 -24.27
CA ALA A 533 28.77 1.79 -23.73
C ALA A 533 27.94 2.60 -22.72
N GLN A 534 26.61 2.50 -22.78
CA GLN A 534 25.68 3.31 -21.98
C GLN A 534 24.73 2.40 -21.20
N GLN A 535 24.90 2.35 -19.88
CA GLN A 535 23.94 1.70 -18.99
C GLN A 535 22.93 2.72 -18.49
N THR A 536 21.65 2.45 -18.69
CA THR A 536 20.56 3.36 -18.27
C THR A 536 20.62 3.69 -16.78
N GLU A 537 20.81 2.68 -15.93
CA GLU A 537 20.83 2.88 -14.48
C GLU A 537 22.01 3.71 -13.96
N SER A 538 23.11 3.81 -14.71
CA SER A 538 24.21 4.71 -14.36
C SER A 538 23.86 6.18 -14.57
N LEU A 539 22.93 6.48 -15.46
CA LEU A 539 22.52 7.84 -15.82
C LEU A 539 21.27 8.32 -15.07
N VAL A 540 20.30 7.45 -14.93
CA VAL A 540 19.01 7.80 -14.31
C VAL A 540 18.86 7.27 -12.89
N GLY A 541 19.67 6.31 -12.47
CA GLY A 541 19.61 5.61 -11.19
C GLY A 541 18.92 4.25 -11.26
N PRO A 542 19.04 3.45 -10.20
CA PRO A 542 18.42 2.14 -10.10
C PRO A 542 16.89 2.21 -10.23
N TYR A 543 16.31 1.45 -11.14
CA TYR A 543 14.85 1.41 -11.31
C TYR A 543 14.12 0.96 -10.04
N GLU A 544 14.73 0.13 -9.22
CA GLU A 544 14.17 -0.28 -7.94
C GLU A 544 13.86 0.91 -7.02
N LEU A 545 14.76 1.90 -6.97
CA LEU A 545 14.54 3.12 -6.20
C LEU A 545 13.44 3.98 -6.80
N HIS A 546 13.43 4.13 -8.13
CA HIS A 546 12.42 4.94 -8.81
C HIS A 546 11.02 4.34 -8.71
N ASP A 547 10.89 3.03 -8.83
CA ASP A 547 9.62 2.32 -8.66
C ASP A 547 9.11 2.45 -7.21
N PHE A 548 10.01 2.36 -6.23
CA PHE A 548 9.66 2.62 -4.83
C PHE A 548 9.12 4.04 -4.64
N TYR A 549 9.83 5.06 -5.13
CA TYR A 549 9.40 6.46 -5.01
C TYR A 549 8.08 6.71 -5.73
N LEU A 550 7.97 6.23 -6.97
CA LEU A 550 6.78 6.35 -7.80
C LEU A 550 5.54 5.78 -7.11
N TYR A 551 5.68 4.61 -6.50
CA TYR A 551 4.58 3.97 -5.79
C TYR A 551 4.03 4.86 -4.68
N TYR A 552 4.89 5.37 -3.81
CA TYR A 552 4.46 6.18 -2.67
C TYR A 552 3.98 7.58 -3.07
N VAL A 553 4.55 8.16 -4.11
CA VAL A 553 4.09 9.45 -4.66
C VAL A 553 2.67 9.32 -5.23
N LEU A 554 2.45 8.35 -6.10
CA LEU A 554 1.18 8.25 -6.82
C LEU A 554 0.09 7.53 -6.03
N ARG A 555 0.44 6.41 -5.41
CA ARG A 555 -0.55 5.59 -4.70
C ARG A 555 -1.07 6.28 -3.43
N PHE A 556 -0.21 6.96 -2.71
CA PHE A 556 -0.55 7.54 -1.40
C PHE A 556 -0.40 9.07 -1.33
N GLY A 557 0.27 9.71 -2.28
CA GLY A 557 0.52 11.16 -2.26
C GLY A 557 1.47 11.58 -1.13
N PHE A 558 2.41 10.71 -0.76
CA PHE A 558 3.36 11.04 0.29
C PHE A 558 4.35 12.12 -0.15
N GLY A 559 4.73 13.00 0.79
CA GLY A 559 5.78 13.99 0.59
C GLY A 559 7.18 13.38 0.61
N PRO A 560 8.18 14.12 0.09
CA PRO A 560 9.56 13.65 -0.04
C PRO A 560 10.18 13.13 1.26
N ALA A 561 10.01 13.84 2.38
CA ALA A 561 10.59 13.45 3.66
C ALA A 561 10.05 12.11 4.17
N LYS A 562 8.75 11.86 4.01
CA LYS A 562 8.15 10.58 4.38
C LYS A 562 8.64 9.45 3.46
N ILE A 563 8.74 9.69 2.16
CA ILE A 563 9.25 8.71 1.19
C ILE A 563 10.71 8.36 1.49
N TYR A 564 11.54 9.36 1.77
CA TYR A 564 12.94 9.16 2.15
C TYR A 564 13.07 8.30 3.41
N ARG A 565 12.26 8.58 4.44
CA ARG A 565 12.22 7.77 5.66
C ARG A 565 11.84 6.31 5.40
N LEU A 566 10.83 6.07 4.55
CA LEU A 566 10.41 4.72 4.16
C LEU A 566 11.49 4.01 3.34
N ALA A 567 12.17 4.75 2.43
CA ALA A 567 13.27 4.21 1.64
C ALA A 567 14.46 3.78 2.51
N ARG A 568 14.86 4.62 3.49
CA ARG A 568 15.89 4.27 4.47
C ARG A 568 15.55 3.01 5.25
N HIS A 569 14.28 2.85 5.64
CA HIS A 569 13.82 1.67 6.36
C HIS A 569 13.80 0.42 5.49
N ALA A 570 13.33 0.52 4.23
CA ALA A 570 13.14 -0.64 3.35
C ALA A 570 14.39 -1.04 2.56
N LEU A 571 15.28 -0.09 2.28
CA LEU A 571 16.38 -0.21 1.32
C LEU A 571 17.75 0.17 1.91
N GLY A 572 17.80 0.63 3.17
CA GLY A 572 19.05 1.11 3.82
C GLY A 572 20.14 0.05 3.94
N ASP A 573 19.79 -1.24 3.96
CA ASP A 573 20.77 -2.34 3.94
C ASP A 573 21.48 -2.49 2.58
N ARG A 574 20.90 -1.93 1.50
CA ARG A 574 21.39 -2.05 0.12
C ARG A 574 21.96 -0.74 -0.43
N TYR A 575 21.45 0.38 0.02
CA TYR A 575 21.82 1.71 -0.46
C TYR A 575 22.12 2.65 0.70
N PRO A 576 23.26 3.35 0.68
CA PRO A 576 23.56 4.41 1.64
C PRO A 576 22.53 5.56 1.59
N ASP A 577 22.38 6.27 2.70
CA ASP A 577 21.41 7.36 2.86
C ASP A 577 21.56 8.47 1.81
N ASP A 578 22.79 8.85 1.48
CA ASP A 578 23.11 9.87 0.48
C ASP A 578 22.71 9.43 -0.94
N VAL A 579 22.87 8.14 -1.26
CA VAL A 579 22.43 7.55 -2.54
C VAL A 579 20.91 7.57 -2.65
N LEU A 580 20.20 7.17 -1.58
CA LEU A 580 18.75 7.23 -1.54
C LEU A 580 18.24 8.66 -1.74
N LEU A 581 18.83 9.63 -1.05
CA LEU A 581 18.43 11.03 -1.18
C LEU A 581 18.78 11.62 -2.55
N HIS A 582 19.96 11.29 -3.09
CA HIS A 582 20.38 11.74 -4.42
C HIS A 582 19.36 11.32 -5.49
N TRP A 583 19.00 10.04 -5.53
CA TRP A 583 18.06 9.53 -6.52
C TRP A 583 16.62 9.98 -6.27
N LEU A 584 16.23 10.25 -5.03
CA LEU A 584 14.93 10.86 -4.75
C LEU A 584 14.85 12.31 -5.28
N LYS A 585 15.90 13.11 -5.10
CA LYS A 585 16.02 14.45 -5.69
C LYS A 585 15.96 14.40 -7.22
N ASN A 586 16.68 13.45 -7.84
CA ASN A 586 16.65 13.25 -9.28
C ASN A 586 15.27 12.79 -9.78
N PHE A 587 14.61 11.89 -9.04
CA PHE A 587 13.24 11.44 -9.36
C PHE A 587 12.28 12.62 -9.44
N TYR A 588 12.18 13.45 -8.42
CA TYR A 588 11.28 14.60 -8.42
C TYR A 588 11.61 15.60 -9.52
N ARG A 589 12.90 15.91 -9.72
CA ARG A 589 13.34 16.80 -10.81
C ARG A 589 12.88 16.28 -12.17
N ARG A 590 13.11 15.02 -12.47
CA ARG A 590 12.72 14.41 -13.76
C ARG A 590 11.20 14.26 -13.87
N PHE A 591 10.56 13.79 -12.83
CA PHE A 591 9.11 13.57 -12.80
C PHE A 591 8.33 14.84 -13.18
N PHE A 592 8.73 15.98 -12.65
CA PHE A 592 8.11 17.26 -13.02
C PHE A 592 8.54 17.74 -14.41
N ALA A 593 9.82 17.80 -14.71
CA ALA A 593 10.34 18.35 -15.95
C ALA A 593 9.87 17.58 -17.21
N GLN A 594 9.56 16.27 -17.07
CA GLN A 594 9.18 15.41 -18.18
C GLN A 594 7.67 15.19 -18.33
N GLN A 595 6.85 15.93 -17.60
CA GLN A 595 5.37 15.78 -17.67
C GLN A 595 4.82 15.97 -19.08
N PHE A 596 5.39 16.89 -19.89
CA PHE A 596 4.92 17.13 -21.26
C PHE A 596 4.90 15.87 -22.13
N LYS A 597 5.82 14.91 -21.88
CA LYS A 597 5.84 13.62 -22.59
C LYS A 597 4.63 12.77 -22.19
N ARG A 598 4.22 12.80 -20.92
CA ARG A 598 3.08 12.04 -20.44
C ARG A 598 1.73 12.60 -20.87
N SER A 599 1.66 13.88 -21.18
CA SER A 599 0.42 14.54 -21.62
C SER A 599 -0.15 13.98 -22.92
N CYS A 600 0.68 13.34 -23.75
CA CYS A 600 0.29 12.76 -25.03
C CYS A 600 0.50 11.24 -25.10
N LEU A 601 0.49 10.55 -23.95
CA LEU A 601 0.66 9.10 -23.94
C LEU A 601 -0.41 8.38 -24.77
N PRO A 602 -0.04 7.34 -25.54
CA PRO A 602 -0.96 6.42 -26.18
C PRO A 602 -1.94 5.78 -25.18
N ASP A 603 -3.02 5.22 -25.71
CA ASP A 603 -3.86 4.33 -24.93
C ASP A 603 -3.11 3.07 -24.52
N GLY A 604 -3.44 2.53 -23.35
CA GLY A 604 -2.91 1.29 -22.82
C GLY A 604 -3.80 0.77 -21.70
N PRO A 605 -3.70 -0.52 -21.33
CA PRO A 605 -4.52 -1.09 -20.26
C PRO A 605 -4.02 -0.61 -18.91
N LYS A 606 -4.93 -0.27 -18.00
CA LYS A 606 -4.59 -0.06 -16.59
C LYS A 606 -4.42 -1.43 -15.92
N ILE A 607 -3.21 -1.72 -15.47
CA ILE A 607 -2.83 -3.02 -14.89
C ILE A 607 -2.80 -2.97 -13.37
N GLY A 608 -2.12 -1.97 -12.81
CA GLY A 608 -1.88 -1.85 -11.38
C GLY A 608 -2.76 -0.79 -10.70
N SER A 609 -2.45 -0.54 -9.41
CA SER A 609 -3.08 0.51 -8.62
C SER A 609 -2.58 1.91 -8.94
N VAL A 610 -1.61 2.04 -9.84
CA VAL A 610 -0.94 3.28 -10.23
C VAL A 610 -0.83 3.33 -11.75
N THR A 611 -1.26 4.43 -12.37
CA THR A 611 -1.07 4.72 -13.81
C THR A 611 -0.63 6.16 -14.03
N LEU A 612 0.17 6.37 -15.05
CA LEU A 612 0.60 7.71 -15.52
C LEU A 612 -0.19 8.20 -16.74
N SER A 613 -1.20 7.44 -17.17
CA SER A 613 -2.08 7.88 -18.23
C SER A 613 -2.75 9.22 -17.87
N PRO A 614 -2.73 10.23 -18.77
CA PRO A 614 -3.40 11.51 -18.53
C PRO A 614 -4.93 11.37 -18.44
N ARG A 615 -5.47 10.23 -18.82
CA ARG A 615 -6.88 9.85 -18.69
C ARG A 615 -7.19 9.12 -17.37
N GLY A 616 -6.15 8.71 -16.63
CA GLY A 616 -6.22 7.87 -15.44
C GLY A 616 -5.92 8.61 -14.13
N ASP A 617 -5.01 8.05 -13.33
CA ASP A 617 -4.76 8.43 -11.93
C ASP A 617 -4.00 9.75 -11.77
N TRP A 618 -3.23 10.17 -12.79
CA TRP A 618 -2.33 11.31 -12.66
C TRP A 618 -2.56 12.37 -13.75
N ARG A 619 -3.06 13.53 -13.33
CA ARG A 619 -3.29 14.68 -14.20
C ARG A 619 -2.53 15.89 -13.66
N MET A 620 -1.35 16.14 -14.22
CA MET A 620 -0.48 17.24 -13.83
C MET A 620 -0.27 18.19 -15.01
N PRO A 621 -0.29 19.52 -14.82
CA PRO A 621 0.13 20.45 -15.85
C PRO A 621 1.57 20.22 -16.27
N SER A 622 1.88 20.38 -17.56
CA SER A 622 3.23 20.13 -18.09
C SER A 622 4.27 21.17 -17.64
N ASP A 623 3.80 22.31 -17.15
CA ASP A 623 4.58 23.44 -16.66
C ASP A 623 4.53 23.60 -15.13
N ALA A 624 4.10 22.54 -14.41
CA ALA A 624 4.09 22.55 -12.95
C ALA A 624 5.51 22.68 -12.38
N CYS A 625 5.67 23.56 -11.38
CA CYS A 625 6.94 23.80 -10.71
C CYS A 625 7.15 22.82 -9.55
N ALA A 626 8.35 22.23 -9.45
CA ALA A 626 8.74 21.30 -8.40
C ALA A 626 9.24 21.98 -7.11
N ALA A 627 9.22 23.32 -7.01
CA ALA A 627 9.91 24.06 -5.95
C ALA A 627 9.50 23.67 -4.53
N VAL A 628 8.22 23.34 -4.30
CA VAL A 628 7.70 22.93 -2.98
C VAL A 628 8.34 21.61 -2.54
N TRP A 629 8.40 20.63 -3.42
CA TRP A 629 9.01 19.31 -3.14
C TRP A 629 10.54 19.40 -3.02
N GLN A 630 11.19 20.23 -3.86
CA GLN A 630 12.63 20.47 -3.77
C GLN A 630 13.03 21.14 -2.45
N ALA A 631 12.25 22.12 -1.99
CA ALA A 631 12.50 22.78 -0.71
C ALA A 631 12.43 21.80 0.48
N GLU A 632 11.50 20.83 0.45
CA GLU A 632 11.44 19.76 1.45
C GLU A 632 12.65 18.82 1.37
N LEU A 633 13.06 18.45 0.15
CA LEU A 633 14.24 17.61 -0.09
C LEU A 633 15.55 18.26 0.35
N ASP A 634 15.67 19.58 0.20
CA ASP A 634 16.87 20.33 0.58
C ASP A 634 17.04 20.44 2.11
N GLN A 635 15.95 20.26 2.87
CA GLN A 635 15.99 20.18 4.34
C GLN A 635 16.46 18.83 4.86
N LEU A 636 16.57 17.81 4.01
CA LEU A 636 16.93 16.45 4.41
C LEU A 636 18.43 16.16 4.34
N GLY A 637 19.22 17.07 3.77
CA GLY A 637 20.69 16.95 3.70
C GLY A 637 21.32 17.52 2.44
#